data_615b78262ea319cc8f767f39aa2188e1
#
_entry.id   615b78262ea319cc8f767f39aa2188e1
#
_cell.length_a   1.000
_cell.length_b   1.000
_cell.length_c   1.000
_cell.angle_alpha   90.00
_cell.angle_beta   90.00
_cell.angle_gamma   90.00
#
_symmetry.space_group_name_H-M   'P 1'
#
loop_
_entity.id
_entity.type
_entity.pdbx_description
1 polymer ?
#
loop_
_entity_poly.entity_id
_entity_poly.type
_entity_poly.pdbx_seq_one_letter_code
_entity_poly.pdbx_strand_id
1 'polypeptide(L)'
;MVRAVLLYEDRHFYRHPGVNPLSLLRASAGMLGGARRMGGSTITMQVARLRLGLSTTTLSGKFAQMARALQYEYHYGKGEILEAYFNLAPYGGNIEGVGAAARIYFRTTSGRLTRTESLALAVVPQNPVRRSPLNGPDFEAARARMQMLADAEDAPGGGQGATASFGASGFALGRALPPLRVYGPARLPFGAPHVSSETLPLSRGGEPVRTCIDSGLQRLMERAVAGFAARGRRYGLNNAAALLIHWPSMEIRGLVGSAGFSDAAISGQVDGTRARRSPGSTLKPFIYGMALDQGLIHPQTLLPDSPRSFGGYDPENFDRVFRGPLPAHEALRASRNLPAILLASQLRPGFYGFLLRAGVDLPFSADHYGLSLVLGGAEVSMRELGGLYAMLANKGVWRHPRLYEGEAAGSAVPLLSPEAAVVTLRMLEDDAHFVRSKEGPVPLRFKTGTSNGFRDAWTAGVVGPYVLVVWVGNFDNTPNPLLVGGDVAAPLFTDIAQALASDAGPLDDLVPVQQEGLNITRETVCTATGDLDVSLCGDTTETWYIPGRSPTRSSGVFRTILIDAETGLRACRPVPGRTEERVWEFWPSDLQALFLRAGVVKPPPPPFSPECGPEAGVQPGRPPRIITPKDGVVYQRRLSDPERSGIPLVAMLIMIALFVLVCLN
;
A
#
# COMPACT_ATOMS: atom_id res chain seq x y z
N MET A 1 -22.20 11.32 -37.60
CA MET A 1 -22.10 9.88 -37.24
C MET A 1 -23.44 9.15 -37.45
N VAL A 2 -24.56 9.59 -36.89
CA VAL A 2 -25.89 8.94 -37.02
C VAL A 2 -26.24 8.67 -38.49
N ARG A 3 -26.22 9.71 -39.33
CA ARG A 3 -26.52 9.59 -40.76
C ARG A 3 -25.60 8.58 -41.46
N ALA A 4 -24.31 8.54 -41.12
CA ALA A 4 -23.35 7.61 -41.69
C ALA A 4 -23.69 6.15 -41.38
N VAL A 5 -24.04 5.85 -40.13
CA VAL A 5 -24.41 4.50 -39.69
C VAL A 5 -25.73 4.07 -40.31
N LEU A 6 -26.73 4.93 -40.29
CA LEU A 6 -28.04 4.64 -40.94
C LEU A 6 -27.88 4.32 -42.42
N LEU A 7 -27.12 5.13 -43.15
CA LEU A 7 -26.86 4.93 -44.57
C LEU A 7 -26.16 3.57 -44.84
N TYR A 8 -25.24 3.16 -43.97
CA TYR A 8 -24.43 1.96 -44.20
C TYR A 8 -25.09 0.68 -43.68
N GLU A 9 -25.70 0.73 -42.49
CA GLU A 9 -26.22 -0.43 -41.77
C GLU A 9 -27.72 -0.64 -41.98
N ASP A 10 -28.55 0.47 -41.95
CA ASP A 10 -30.01 0.35 -41.97
C ASP A 10 -30.67 1.63 -42.47
N ARG A 11 -30.67 1.83 -43.77
CA ARG A 11 -31.23 3.03 -44.45
C ARG A 11 -32.69 3.29 -44.14
N HIS A 12 -33.47 2.25 -43.80
CA HIS A 12 -34.88 2.32 -43.50
C HIS A 12 -35.20 2.14 -42.03
N PHE A 13 -34.26 2.38 -41.15
CA PHE A 13 -34.35 2.19 -39.69
C PHE A 13 -35.63 2.76 -39.09
N TYR A 14 -36.01 3.96 -39.44
CA TYR A 14 -37.22 4.63 -38.92
C TYR A 14 -38.52 4.12 -39.54
N ARG A 15 -38.53 3.24 -40.56
CA ARG A 15 -39.70 2.80 -41.31
C ARG A 15 -40.13 1.36 -41.04
N HIS A 16 -39.37 0.58 -40.30
CA HIS A 16 -39.69 -0.81 -39.98
C HIS A 16 -39.73 -1.05 -38.46
N PRO A 17 -40.51 -2.03 -37.96
CA PRO A 17 -40.66 -2.35 -36.55
C PRO A 17 -39.53 -3.31 -36.05
N GLY A 18 -38.28 -2.99 -36.27
CA GLY A 18 -37.12 -3.77 -35.81
C GLY A 18 -36.64 -4.85 -36.75
N VAL A 19 -37.48 -5.34 -37.65
CA VAL A 19 -37.15 -6.29 -38.69
C VAL A 19 -37.61 -5.70 -40.02
N ASN A 20 -36.72 -5.72 -41.03
CA ASN A 20 -37.04 -5.24 -42.37
C ASN A 20 -37.44 -6.40 -43.30
N PRO A 21 -38.73 -6.63 -43.60
CA PRO A 21 -39.19 -7.78 -44.41
C PRO A 21 -38.62 -7.77 -45.83
N LEU A 22 -38.49 -6.59 -46.45
CA LEU A 22 -37.92 -6.48 -47.81
C LEU A 22 -36.45 -6.84 -47.87
N SER A 23 -35.71 -6.54 -46.80
CA SER A 23 -34.29 -6.94 -46.71
C SER A 23 -34.12 -8.44 -46.45
N LEU A 24 -35.04 -9.06 -45.71
CA LEU A 24 -35.08 -10.51 -45.51
C LEU A 24 -35.40 -11.24 -46.79
N LEU A 25 -36.42 -10.80 -47.55
CA LEU A 25 -36.81 -11.36 -48.86
C LEU A 25 -35.63 -11.29 -49.87
N ARG A 26 -34.96 -10.14 -49.93
CA ARG A 26 -33.75 -9.98 -50.80
C ARG A 26 -32.62 -10.89 -50.38
N ALA A 27 -32.34 -11.04 -49.05
CA ALA A 27 -31.30 -11.91 -48.52
C ALA A 27 -31.61 -13.38 -48.85
N SER A 28 -32.88 -13.81 -48.72
CA SER A 28 -33.32 -15.16 -49.03
C SER A 28 -33.22 -15.48 -50.55
N ALA A 29 -33.66 -14.55 -51.41
CA ALA A 29 -33.53 -14.69 -52.86
C ALA A 29 -32.05 -14.73 -53.33
N GLY A 30 -31.20 -13.92 -52.73
CA GLY A 30 -29.74 -13.94 -52.99
C GLY A 30 -29.06 -15.24 -52.58
N MET A 31 -29.53 -15.91 -51.52
CA MET A 31 -29.02 -17.22 -51.08
C MET A 31 -29.36 -18.33 -52.10
N LEU A 32 -30.55 -18.27 -52.68
CA LEU A 32 -31.00 -19.22 -53.70
C LEU A 32 -30.27 -19.03 -55.06
N GLY A 33 -29.82 -17.79 -55.34
CA GLY A 33 -29.11 -17.41 -56.57
C GLY A 33 -27.58 -17.51 -56.52
N GLY A 34 -26.98 -18.08 -55.47
CA GLY A 34 -25.51 -18.24 -55.35
C GLY A 34 -24.75 -16.92 -55.13
N ALA A 35 -25.44 -15.81 -54.89
CA ALA A 35 -24.82 -14.52 -54.64
C ALA A 35 -24.19 -14.45 -53.23
N ARG A 36 -23.07 -13.72 -53.09
CA ARG A 36 -22.43 -13.44 -51.78
C ARG A 36 -23.46 -12.93 -50.77
N ARG A 37 -23.40 -13.44 -49.53
CA ARG A 37 -24.29 -13.09 -48.41
C ARG A 37 -24.52 -11.58 -48.35
N MET A 38 -25.70 -11.11 -48.72
CA MET A 38 -26.15 -9.74 -48.50
C MET A 38 -26.68 -9.60 -47.08
N GLY A 39 -26.26 -8.57 -46.36
CA GLY A 39 -26.69 -8.31 -44.97
C GLY A 39 -28.17 -7.97 -44.90
N GLY A 40 -28.95 -8.81 -44.19
CA GLY A 40 -30.38 -8.58 -43.95
C GLY A 40 -30.68 -8.23 -42.48
N SER A 41 -29.69 -7.87 -41.68
CA SER A 41 -29.86 -7.56 -40.27
C SER A 41 -30.01 -6.05 -40.06
N THR A 42 -31.05 -5.64 -39.31
CA THR A 42 -31.31 -4.25 -38.92
C THR A 42 -30.46 -3.82 -37.71
N ILE A 43 -30.38 -2.53 -37.43
CA ILE A 43 -29.73 -1.99 -36.23
C ILE A 43 -30.36 -2.61 -34.98
N THR A 44 -31.70 -2.69 -34.88
CA THR A 44 -32.39 -3.27 -33.73
C THR A 44 -32.03 -4.76 -33.54
N MET A 45 -31.92 -5.52 -34.63
CA MET A 45 -31.43 -6.90 -34.57
C MET A 45 -29.99 -6.98 -34.07
N GLN A 46 -29.13 -6.05 -34.47
CA GLN A 46 -27.75 -5.99 -34.00
C GLN A 46 -27.68 -5.67 -32.50
N VAL A 47 -28.46 -4.71 -32.00
CA VAL A 47 -28.59 -4.41 -30.56
C VAL A 47 -29.03 -5.65 -29.78
N ALA A 48 -30.06 -6.36 -30.27
CA ALA A 48 -30.52 -7.60 -29.63
C ALA A 48 -29.39 -8.65 -29.54
N ARG A 49 -28.63 -8.81 -30.61
CA ARG A 49 -27.48 -9.74 -30.63
C ARG A 49 -26.40 -9.33 -29.62
N LEU A 50 -25.98 -8.07 -29.65
CA LEU A 50 -24.90 -7.53 -28.82
C LEU A 50 -25.27 -7.61 -27.33
N ARG A 51 -26.49 -7.18 -26.98
CA ARG A 51 -26.95 -7.12 -25.59
C ARG A 51 -27.15 -8.49 -24.95
N LEU A 52 -27.61 -9.49 -25.74
CA LEU A 52 -27.99 -10.82 -25.24
C LEU A 52 -26.99 -11.91 -25.61
N GLY A 53 -25.89 -11.59 -26.29
CA GLY A 53 -24.88 -12.57 -26.71
C GLY A 53 -25.41 -13.64 -27.67
N LEU A 54 -26.43 -13.32 -28.50
CA LEU A 54 -27.10 -14.32 -29.33
C LEU A 54 -26.20 -14.82 -30.46
N SER A 55 -26.10 -16.15 -30.59
CA SER A 55 -25.45 -16.77 -31.74
C SER A 55 -26.36 -16.66 -32.96
N THR A 56 -25.87 -16.09 -34.06
CA THR A 56 -26.61 -15.93 -35.32
C THR A 56 -26.14 -16.88 -36.39
N THR A 57 -25.34 -17.87 -36.03
CA THR A 57 -24.86 -18.92 -36.95
C THR A 57 -25.91 -19.99 -37.22
N THR A 58 -26.93 -20.12 -36.35
CA THR A 58 -28.04 -21.06 -36.48
C THR A 58 -29.33 -20.36 -36.89
N LEU A 59 -30.26 -21.06 -37.53
CA LEU A 59 -31.58 -20.55 -37.86
C LEU A 59 -32.37 -20.16 -36.62
N SER A 60 -32.35 -21.00 -35.56
CA SER A 60 -33.00 -20.72 -34.29
C SER A 60 -32.49 -19.45 -33.64
N GLY A 61 -31.15 -19.23 -33.64
CA GLY A 61 -30.56 -17.98 -33.13
C GLY A 61 -30.96 -16.75 -33.94
N LYS A 62 -31.15 -16.91 -35.28
CA LYS A 62 -31.64 -15.83 -36.14
C LYS A 62 -33.11 -15.49 -35.86
N PHE A 63 -33.97 -16.49 -35.63
CA PHE A 63 -35.36 -16.28 -35.21
C PHE A 63 -35.44 -15.62 -33.83
N ALA A 64 -34.64 -16.08 -32.87
CA ALA A 64 -34.56 -15.45 -31.53
C ALA A 64 -34.13 -13.96 -31.65
N GLN A 65 -33.14 -13.65 -32.49
CA GLN A 65 -32.72 -12.28 -32.77
C GLN A 65 -33.84 -11.41 -33.33
N MET A 66 -34.63 -11.93 -34.29
CA MET A 66 -35.78 -11.20 -34.84
C MET A 66 -36.88 -10.97 -33.81
N ALA A 67 -37.26 -12.00 -33.04
CA ALA A 67 -38.25 -11.87 -31.97
C ALA A 67 -37.83 -10.84 -30.91
N ARG A 68 -36.56 -10.84 -30.49
CA ARG A 68 -36.04 -9.84 -29.55
C ARG A 68 -35.99 -8.43 -30.16
N ALA A 69 -35.71 -8.31 -31.46
CA ALA A 69 -35.73 -7.01 -32.12
C ALA A 69 -37.14 -6.42 -32.15
N LEU A 70 -38.17 -7.23 -32.42
CA LEU A 70 -39.58 -6.79 -32.34
C LEU A 70 -39.98 -6.39 -30.91
N GLN A 71 -39.52 -7.17 -29.92
CA GLN A 71 -39.74 -6.86 -28.50
C GLN A 71 -39.10 -5.53 -28.10
N TYR A 72 -37.88 -5.25 -28.54
CA TYR A 72 -37.20 -4.00 -28.24
C TYR A 72 -37.96 -2.79 -28.86
N GLU A 73 -38.41 -2.88 -30.09
CA GLU A 73 -39.18 -1.82 -30.73
C GLU A 73 -40.57 -1.56 -30.08
N TYR A 74 -41.10 -2.59 -29.42
CA TYR A 74 -42.32 -2.44 -28.63
C TYR A 74 -42.09 -1.65 -27.32
N HIS A 75 -40.93 -1.80 -26.72
CA HIS A 75 -40.61 -1.23 -25.41
C HIS A 75 -39.81 0.06 -25.47
N TYR A 76 -39.02 0.26 -26.52
CA TYR A 76 -38.04 1.34 -26.63
C TYR A 76 -38.27 2.17 -27.90
N GLY A 77 -38.09 3.47 -27.80
CA GLY A 77 -38.11 4.35 -28.95
C GLY A 77 -36.90 4.17 -29.87
N LYS A 78 -37.03 4.56 -31.14
CA LYS A 78 -35.97 4.50 -32.13
C LYS A 78 -34.67 5.20 -31.69
N GLY A 79 -34.80 6.33 -30.96
CA GLY A 79 -33.69 7.07 -30.42
C GLY A 79 -32.91 6.26 -29.39
N GLU A 80 -33.58 5.59 -28.46
CA GLU A 80 -33.00 4.77 -27.40
C GLU A 80 -32.31 3.54 -27.99
N ILE A 81 -32.91 2.89 -29.00
CA ILE A 81 -32.33 1.76 -29.72
C ILE A 81 -31.04 2.17 -30.45
N LEU A 82 -31.05 3.34 -31.09
CA LEU A 82 -29.89 3.87 -31.79
C LEU A 82 -28.77 4.26 -30.83
N GLU A 83 -29.10 4.84 -29.68
CA GLU A 83 -28.16 5.11 -28.60
C GLU A 83 -27.54 3.82 -28.06
N ALA A 84 -28.35 2.79 -27.81
CA ALA A 84 -27.86 1.48 -27.39
C ALA A 84 -26.92 0.88 -28.44
N TYR A 85 -27.23 1.00 -29.73
CA TYR A 85 -26.34 0.58 -30.79
C TYR A 85 -24.97 1.30 -30.73
N PHE A 86 -24.97 2.61 -30.61
CA PHE A 86 -23.74 3.40 -30.53
C PHE A 86 -22.89 3.08 -29.32
N ASN A 87 -23.50 2.65 -28.22
CA ASN A 87 -22.81 2.27 -27.00
C ASN A 87 -22.27 0.82 -27.03
N LEU A 88 -22.93 -0.08 -27.78
CA LEU A 88 -22.61 -1.53 -27.81
C LEU A 88 -21.86 -1.97 -29.06
N ALA A 89 -21.82 -1.15 -30.12
CA ALA A 89 -21.18 -1.53 -31.37
C ALA A 89 -19.67 -1.76 -31.21
N PRO A 90 -19.13 -2.88 -31.73
CA PRO A 90 -17.72 -3.19 -31.65
C PRO A 90 -16.90 -2.43 -32.70
N TYR A 91 -15.77 -1.84 -32.30
CA TYR A 91 -14.88 -1.09 -33.19
C TYR A 91 -13.49 -1.70 -33.35
N GLY A 92 -13.30 -2.94 -32.90
CA GLY A 92 -12.04 -3.68 -33.01
C GLY A 92 -11.34 -3.89 -31.68
N GLY A 93 -10.70 -5.04 -31.51
CA GLY A 93 -10.14 -5.44 -30.22
C GLY A 93 -11.19 -5.44 -29.12
N ASN A 94 -10.92 -4.74 -28.03
CA ASN A 94 -11.86 -4.52 -26.92
C ASN A 94 -12.51 -3.13 -26.94
N ILE A 95 -12.52 -2.46 -28.10
CA ILE A 95 -13.13 -1.12 -28.25
C ILE A 95 -14.62 -1.29 -28.50
N GLU A 96 -15.43 -0.94 -27.51
CA GLU A 96 -16.88 -0.96 -27.53
C GLU A 96 -17.44 0.46 -27.46
N GLY A 97 -18.38 0.75 -28.30
CA GLY A 97 -19.03 2.05 -28.40
C GLY A 97 -18.28 3.11 -29.19
N VAL A 98 -19.07 3.98 -29.86
CA VAL A 98 -18.55 5.07 -30.71
C VAL A 98 -17.78 6.11 -29.91
N GLY A 99 -18.13 6.31 -28.64
CA GLY A 99 -17.43 7.24 -27.75
C GLY A 99 -15.99 6.82 -27.50
N ALA A 100 -15.77 5.53 -27.22
CA ALA A 100 -14.42 4.94 -27.10
C ALA A 100 -13.66 4.98 -28.43
N ALA A 101 -14.31 4.57 -29.53
CA ALA A 101 -13.72 4.58 -30.86
C ALA A 101 -13.26 5.98 -31.29
N ALA A 102 -14.07 7.01 -31.08
CA ALA A 102 -13.73 8.40 -31.39
C ALA A 102 -12.48 8.87 -30.60
N ARG A 103 -12.41 8.55 -29.32
CA ARG A 103 -11.27 8.91 -28.46
C ARG A 103 -9.99 8.17 -28.87
N ILE A 104 -10.11 6.86 -29.13
CA ILE A 104 -8.96 6.00 -29.45
C ILE A 104 -8.43 6.30 -30.84
N TYR A 105 -9.30 6.29 -31.85
CA TYR A 105 -8.86 6.42 -33.24
C TYR A 105 -8.63 7.86 -33.69
N PHE A 106 -9.35 8.84 -33.11
CA PHE A 106 -9.30 10.22 -33.59
C PHE A 106 -8.99 11.27 -32.52
N ARG A 107 -8.84 10.87 -31.25
CA ARG A 107 -8.58 11.77 -30.12
C ARG A 107 -9.62 12.87 -29.96
N THR A 108 -10.86 12.56 -30.28
CA THR A 108 -11.98 13.50 -30.20
C THR A 108 -13.17 12.84 -29.48
N THR A 109 -14.21 13.60 -29.25
CA THR A 109 -15.49 13.06 -28.74
C THR A 109 -16.40 12.68 -29.90
N SER A 110 -17.38 11.77 -29.65
CA SER A 110 -18.35 11.34 -30.67
C SER A 110 -19.15 12.51 -31.28
N GLY A 111 -19.40 13.58 -30.53
CA GLY A 111 -20.08 14.78 -31.01
C GLY A 111 -19.21 15.72 -31.88
N ARG A 112 -17.89 15.54 -31.91
CA ARG A 112 -16.94 16.36 -32.67
C ARG A 112 -16.29 15.62 -33.83
N LEU A 113 -16.77 14.43 -34.17
CA LEU A 113 -16.30 13.68 -35.32
C LEU A 113 -16.56 14.45 -36.62
N THR A 114 -15.53 14.61 -37.43
CA THR A 114 -15.67 15.13 -38.79
C THR A 114 -16.47 14.18 -39.67
N ARG A 115 -16.93 14.65 -40.86
CA ARG A 115 -17.61 13.78 -41.82
C ARG A 115 -16.74 12.56 -42.20
N THR A 116 -15.49 12.79 -42.52
CA THR A 116 -14.54 11.72 -42.89
C THR A 116 -14.36 10.67 -41.80
N GLU A 117 -14.19 11.11 -40.56
CA GLU A 117 -14.07 10.23 -39.38
C GLU A 117 -15.38 9.45 -39.11
N SER A 118 -16.53 10.11 -39.27
CA SER A 118 -17.85 9.48 -39.12
C SER A 118 -18.09 8.38 -40.15
N LEU A 119 -17.73 8.62 -41.41
CA LEU A 119 -17.82 7.61 -42.49
C LEU A 119 -16.86 6.45 -42.26
N ALA A 120 -15.64 6.76 -41.76
CA ALA A 120 -14.65 5.76 -41.41
C ALA A 120 -15.11 4.83 -40.27
N LEU A 121 -15.69 5.38 -39.22
CA LEU A 121 -16.22 4.54 -38.13
C LEU A 121 -17.48 3.75 -38.53
N ALA A 122 -18.33 4.26 -39.40
CA ALA A 122 -19.56 3.58 -39.77
C ALA A 122 -19.32 2.20 -40.45
N VAL A 123 -18.15 1.96 -41.05
CA VAL A 123 -17.84 0.69 -41.72
C VAL A 123 -17.25 -0.39 -40.83
N VAL A 124 -16.78 -0.01 -39.63
CA VAL A 124 -16.05 -0.90 -38.74
C VAL A 124 -16.93 -2.00 -38.10
N PRO A 125 -18.14 -1.72 -37.55
CA PRO A 125 -18.92 -2.68 -36.76
C PRO A 125 -19.29 -3.97 -37.51
N GLN A 126 -19.39 -3.93 -38.85
CA GLN A 126 -19.70 -5.13 -39.66
C GLN A 126 -18.63 -6.19 -39.59
N ASN A 127 -17.36 -5.80 -39.50
CA ASN A 127 -16.24 -6.72 -39.35
C ASN A 127 -15.07 -6.00 -38.63
N PRO A 128 -15.14 -5.89 -37.29
CA PRO A 128 -14.22 -5.06 -36.52
C PRO A 128 -12.75 -5.44 -36.64
N VAL A 129 -12.47 -6.72 -36.94
CA VAL A 129 -11.10 -7.20 -37.12
C VAL A 129 -10.56 -6.80 -38.51
N ARG A 130 -11.29 -7.12 -39.58
CA ARG A 130 -10.84 -6.86 -40.95
C ARG A 130 -10.97 -5.40 -41.39
N ARG A 131 -11.83 -4.63 -40.71
CA ARG A 131 -12.08 -3.21 -40.98
C ARG A 131 -11.60 -2.31 -39.87
N SER A 132 -10.63 -2.78 -39.07
CA SER A 132 -9.96 -1.94 -38.08
C SER A 132 -9.24 -0.76 -38.76
N PRO A 133 -9.42 0.48 -38.27
CA PRO A 133 -8.71 1.65 -38.81
C PRO A 133 -7.19 1.57 -38.68
N LEU A 134 -6.66 0.70 -37.80
CA LEU A 134 -5.20 0.59 -37.56
C LEU A 134 -4.51 -0.31 -38.57
N ASN A 135 -5.07 -1.48 -38.83
CA ASN A 135 -4.38 -2.53 -39.61
C ASN A 135 -5.35 -3.50 -40.31
N GLY A 136 -6.61 -3.12 -40.42
CA GLY A 136 -7.62 -3.96 -41.05
C GLY A 136 -7.42 -4.03 -42.57
N PRO A 137 -7.22 -5.21 -43.18
CA PRO A 137 -6.93 -5.34 -44.61
C PRO A 137 -8.06 -4.85 -45.52
N ASP A 138 -9.30 -4.84 -45.03
CA ASP A 138 -10.48 -4.42 -45.80
C ASP A 138 -10.94 -2.98 -45.47
N PHE A 139 -10.22 -2.24 -44.58
CA PHE A 139 -10.66 -0.95 -44.09
C PHE A 139 -10.77 0.11 -45.19
N GLU A 140 -9.71 0.31 -45.94
CA GLU A 140 -9.66 1.35 -46.99
C GLU A 140 -10.69 1.06 -48.12
N ALA A 141 -10.88 -0.19 -48.49
CA ALA A 141 -11.89 -0.57 -49.48
C ALA A 141 -13.33 -0.32 -48.95
N ALA A 142 -13.58 -0.61 -47.68
CA ALA A 142 -14.88 -0.32 -47.04
C ALA A 142 -15.13 1.19 -46.90
N ARG A 143 -14.09 1.96 -46.54
CA ARG A 143 -14.12 3.42 -46.44
C ARG A 143 -14.39 4.06 -47.80
N ALA A 144 -13.73 3.60 -48.86
CA ALA A 144 -13.96 4.08 -50.22
C ALA A 144 -15.41 3.86 -50.67
N ARG A 145 -15.93 2.65 -50.41
CA ARG A 145 -17.35 2.35 -50.71
C ARG A 145 -18.30 3.24 -49.92
N MET A 146 -18.04 3.47 -48.65
CA MET A 146 -18.85 4.35 -47.81
C MET A 146 -18.83 5.80 -48.28
N GLN A 147 -17.66 6.29 -48.72
CA GLN A 147 -17.54 7.64 -49.27
C GLN A 147 -18.37 7.80 -50.54
N MET A 148 -18.33 6.83 -51.41
CA MET A 148 -19.14 6.83 -52.66
C MET A 148 -20.64 6.84 -52.35
N LEU A 149 -21.10 6.04 -51.37
CA LEU A 149 -22.50 6.02 -50.95
C LEU A 149 -22.94 7.37 -50.38
N ALA A 150 -22.10 8.01 -49.58
CA ALA A 150 -22.39 9.32 -48.99
C ALA A 150 -22.41 10.43 -50.06
N ASP A 151 -21.48 10.40 -51.01
CA ASP A 151 -21.42 11.37 -52.11
C ASP A 151 -22.62 11.23 -53.05
N ALA A 152 -23.09 9.98 -53.31
CA ALA A 152 -24.28 9.71 -54.12
C ALA A 152 -25.57 10.18 -53.42
N GLU A 153 -25.66 10.12 -52.11
CA GLU A 153 -26.82 10.63 -51.34
C GLU A 153 -26.85 12.15 -51.27
N ASP A 154 -25.68 12.82 -51.23
CA ASP A 154 -25.57 14.27 -51.17
C ASP A 154 -25.69 14.95 -52.55
N ALA A 155 -25.73 14.16 -53.66
CA ALA A 155 -25.84 14.70 -55.00
C ALA A 155 -27.23 15.30 -55.25
N PRO A 156 -27.37 16.42 -56.03
CA PRO A 156 -28.65 16.99 -56.38
C PRO A 156 -29.53 15.97 -57.10
N GLY A 157 -30.71 15.62 -56.52
CA GLY A 157 -31.61 14.58 -57.06
C GLY A 157 -31.41 13.18 -56.46
N GLY A 158 -30.46 12.96 -55.57
CA GLY A 158 -30.11 11.65 -55.00
C GLY A 158 -31.11 11.03 -53.99
N GLY A 159 -32.27 11.60 -53.80
CA GLY A 159 -33.19 11.29 -52.68
C GLY A 159 -34.01 10.00 -52.74
N GLN A 160 -34.27 9.32 -53.86
CA GLN A 160 -35.13 8.11 -53.90
C GLN A 160 -34.81 7.06 -54.96
N GLY A 161 -33.76 7.21 -55.77
CA GLY A 161 -33.52 6.32 -56.91
C GLY A 161 -32.19 5.61 -57.04
N ALA A 162 -31.23 5.89 -56.17
CA ALA A 162 -29.88 5.30 -56.25
C ALA A 162 -29.81 3.89 -55.59
N THR A 163 -30.76 3.01 -55.93
CA THR A 163 -30.52 1.58 -55.93
C THR A 163 -29.74 1.21 -57.19
N ALA A 164 -28.59 1.86 -57.38
CA ALA A 164 -27.66 1.40 -58.38
C ALA A 164 -27.22 0.01 -57.91
N SER A 165 -27.57 -0.98 -58.71
CA SER A 165 -26.93 -2.31 -58.72
C SER A 165 -25.44 -2.10 -58.95
N PHE A 166 -24.69 -1.87 -57.91
CA PHE A 166 -23.23 -1.87 -57.96
C PHE A 166 -22.77 -3.31 -58.18
N GLY A 167 -22.82 -3.74 -59.46
CA GLY A 167 -22.15 -4.92 -59.91
C GLY A 167 -20.66 -4.83 -59.58
N ALA A 168 -20.06 -5.97 -59.27
CA ALA A 168 -18.69 -6.11 -58.78
C ALA A 168 -17.57 -5.71 -59.79
N SER A 169 -17.89 -5.04 -60.90
CA SER A 169 -16.98 -4.87 -62.03
C SER A 169 -16.86 -3.44 -62.58
N GLY A 170 -16.92 -2.41 -61.76
CA GLY A 170 -16.78 -1.06 -62.25
C GLY A 170 -16.29 -0.03 -61.22
N PHE A 171 -15.30 -0.36 -60.45
CA PHE A 171 -14.68 0.62 -59.52
C PHE A 171 -13.64 1.46 -60.27
N ALA A 172 -14.02 2.66 -60.69
CA ALA A 172 -13.03 3.69 -61.02
C ALA A 172 -12.27 4.08 -59.75
N LEU A 173 -11.13 3.46 -59.51
CA LEU A 173 -10.16 3.73 -58.44
C LEU A 173 -9.44 5.09 -58.63
N GLY A 174 -10.14 6.16 -59.11
CA GLY A 174 -9.51 7.40 -59.52
C GLY A 174 -9.65 8.59 -58.56
N ARG A 175 -10.53 8.51 -57.57
CA ARG A 175 -10.70 9.63 -56.66
C ARG A 175 -9.98 9.38 -55.32
N ALA A 176 -8.96 10.18 -55.01
CA ALA A 176 -8.24 10.08 -53.78
C ALA A 176 -9.19 10.25 -52.59
N LEU A 177 -9.17 9.30 -51.65
CA LEU A 177 -9.95 9.42 -50.42
C LEU A 177 -9.45 10.61 -49.59
N PRO A 178 -10.35 11.33 -48.90
CA PRO A 178 -9.93 12.38 -47.95
C PRO A 178 -8.92 11.84 -46.96
N PRO A 179 -7.88 12.61 -46.62
CA PRO A 179 -6.85 12.17 -45.67
C PRO A 179 -7.50 11.87 -44.29
N LEU A 180 -7.12 10.75 -43.71
CA LEU A 180 -7.59 10.31 -42.39
C LEU A 180 -6.40 10.03 -41.50
N ARG A 181 -6.31 10.77 -40.41
CA ARG A 181 -5.29 10.52 -39.39
C ARG A 181 -5.85 9.60 -38.31
N VAL A 182 -5.28 8.42 -38.20
CA VAL A 182 -5.70 7.41 -37.23
C VAL A 182 -4.64 7.26 -36.14
N TYR A 183 -5.08 7.18 -34.90
CA TYR A 183 -4.26 6.95 -33.72
C TYR A 183 -4.54 5.55 -33.16
N GLY A 184 -3.54 4.95 -32.52
CA GLY A 184 -3.70 3.66 -31.86
C GLY A 184 -3.91 3.79 -30.35
N PRO A 185 -4.39 2.73 -29.69
CA PRO A 185 -4.57 2.70 -28.23
C PRO A 185 -3.28 2.93 -27.47
N ALA A 186 -2.12 2.56 -28.02
CA ALA A 186 -0.81 2.77 -27.39
C ALA A 186 -0.45 4.26 -27.15
N ARG A 187 -1.19 5.20 -27.76
CA ARG A 187 -1.01 6.65 -27.59
C ARG A 187 -2.07 7.30 -26.71
N LEU A 188 -2.96 6.54 -26.12
CA LEU A 188 -3.89 7.06 -25.12
C LEU A 188 -3.09 7.42 -23.86
N PRO A 189 -3.46 8.51 -23.17
CA PRO A 189 -2.98 8.72 -21.81
C PRO A 189 -3.50 7.58 -20.93
N PHE A 190 -2.62 6.64 -20.60
CA PHE A 190 -2.93 5.48 -19.79
C PHE A 190 -2.36 5.74 -18.39
N GLY A 191 -2.99 6.68 -17.66
CA GLY A 191 -2.62 7.02 -16.30
C GLY A 191 -3.57 6.40 -15.29
N ALA A 192 -3.06 6.07 -14.11
CA ALA A 192 -3.82 5.54 -12.98
C ALA A 192 -4.77 4.35 -13.32
N PRO A 193 -4.30 3.30 -13.99
CA PRO A 193 -5.17 2.24 -14.48
C PRO A 193 -5.88 1.46 -13.36
N HIS A 194 -5.24 1.26 -12.20
CA HIS A 194 -5.87 0.62 -11.05
C HIS A 194 -7.00 1.48 -10.48
N VAL A 195 -6.83 2.81 -10.43
CA VAL A 195 -7.88 3.74 -10.03
C VAL A 195 -9.07 3.65 -10.98
N SER A 196 -8.82 3.65 -12.29
CA SER A 196 -9.88 3.51 -13.30
C SER A 196 -10.63 2.19 -13.15
N SER A 197 -9.93 1.09 -12.91
CA SER A 197 -10.55 -0.23 -12.69
C SER A 197 -11.46 -0.26 -11.46
N GLU A 198 -11.10 0.45 -10.40
CA GLU A 198 -11.88 0.52 -9.16
C GLU A 198 -13.08 1.48 -9.28
N THR A 199 -12.89 2.64 -9.91
CA THR A 199 -13.90 3.68 -9.94
C THR A 199 -14.89 3.54 -11.11
N LEU A 200 -14.52 2.84 -12.17
CA LEU A 200 -15.40 2.64 -13.34
C LEU A 200 -16.78 2.03 -12.98
N PRO A 201 -16.88 1.02 -12.10
CA PRO A 201 -18.18 0.47 -11.68
C PRO A 201 -19.08 1.47 -10.92
N LEU A 202 -18.51 2.56 -10.41
CA LEU A 202 -19.26 3.61 -9.70
C LEU A 202 -19.94 4.59 -10.68
N SER A 203 -19.47 4.63 -11.95
CA SER A 203 -20.08 5.47 -13.00
C SER A 203 -21.46 4.93 -13.36
N ARG A 204 -22.50 5.66 -12.96
CA ARG A 204 -23.90 5.33 -13.30
C ARG A 204 -24.34 6.18 -14.47
N GLY A 205 -24.92 5.55 -15.51
CA GLY A 205 -25.45 6.28 -16.67
C GLY A 205 -24.42 7.10 -17.46
N GLY A 206 -23.12 6.79 -17.33
CA GLY A 206 -22.06 7.52 -18.02
C GLY A 206 -21.59 8.80 -17.31
N GLU A 207 -22.07 9.06 -16.09
CA GLU A 207 -21.61 10.18 -15.28
C GLU A 207 -20.12 10.01 -14.91
N PRO A 208 -19.31 11.06 -15.01
CA PRO A 208 -17.91 11.02 -14.66
C PRO A 208 -17.72 10.88 -13.15
N VAL A 209 -16.87 9.95 -12.72
CA VAL A 209 -16.41 9.84 -11.33
C VAL A 209 -15.20 10.76 -11.14
N ARG A 210 -15.32 11.73 -10.25
CA ARG A 210 -14.21 12.61 -9.87
C ARG A 210 -13.38 11.94 -8.79
N THR A 211 -12.11 11.66 -9.09
CA THR A 211 -11.16 11.07 -8.15
C THR A 211 -10.32 12.14 -7.46
N CYS A 212 -9.77 11.81 -6.29
CA CYS A 212 -8.85 12.68 -5.55
C CYS A 212 -7.42 12.64 -6.10
N ILE A 213 -7.16 11.86 -7.14
CA ILE A 213 -5.82 11.67 -7.72
C ILE A 213 -5.32 12.98 -8.35
N ASP A 214 -4.12 13.38 -7.96
CA ASP A 214 -3.37 14.42 -8.65
C ASP A 214 -2.60 13.83 -9.83
N SER A 215 -2.85 14.34 -11.03
CA SER A 215 -2.25 13.78 -12.25
C SER A 215 -0.74 13.98 -12.35
N GLY A 216 -0.18 15.01 -11.69
CA GLY A 216 1.26 15.26 -11.62
C GLY A 216 1.94 14.26 -10.71
N LEU A 217 1.44 14.14 -9.47
CA LEU A 217 1.92 13.21 -8.46
C LEU A 217 1.77 11.75 -8.92
N GLN A 218 0.66 11.42 -9.57
CA GLN A 218 0.43 10.09 -10.13
C GLN A 218 1.50 9.72 -11.15
N ARG A 219 1.77 10.59 -12.14
CA ARG A 219 2.80 10.36 -13.16
C ARG A 219 4.21 10.28 -12.57
N LEU A 220 4.49 11.06 -11.53
CA LEU A 220 5.76 10.98 -10.80
C LEU A 220 5.95 9.59 -10.19
N MET A 221 4.95 9.12 -9.46
CA MET A 221 4.98 7.80 -8.82
C MET A 221 5.05 6.65 -9.82
N GLU A 222 4.26 6.69 -10.91
CA GLU A 222 4.30 5.69 -11.96
C GLU A 222 5.70 5.57 -12.59
N ARG A 223 6.35 6.70 -12.87
CA ARG A 223 7.73 6.72 -13.38
C ARG A 223 8.73 6.14 -12.40
N ALA A 224 8.62 6.52 -11.12
CA ALA A 224 9.52 6.03 -10.07
C ALA A 224 9.39 4.50 -9.90
N VAL A 225 8.17 3.98 -9.78
CA VAL A 225 7.89 2.55 -9.62
C VAL A 225 8.33 1.76 -10.85
N ALA A 226 7.98 2.21 -12.07
CA ALA A 226 8.40 1.55 -13.30
C ALA A 226 9.92 1.56 -13.48
N GLY A 227 10.58 2.69 -13.19
CA GLY A 227 12.03 2.82 -13.23
C GLY A 227 12.74 1.91 -12.23
N PHE A 228 12.21 1.80 -11.02
CA PHE A 228 12.72 0.87 -10.00
C PHE A 228 12.64 -0.58 -10.49
N ALA A 229 11.47 -1.02 -10.93
CA ALA A 229 11.27 -2.40 -11.41
C ALA A 229 12.15 -2.70 -12.62
N ALA A 230 12.31 -1.77 -13.57
CA ALA A 230 13.19 -1.96 -14.72
C ALA A 230 14.65 -2.20 -14.31
N ARG A 231 15.16 -1.48 -13.30
CA ARG A 231 16.51 -1.70 -12.75
C ARG A 231 16.61 -2.99 -11.94
N GLY A 232 15.51 -3.36 -11.24
CA GLY A 232 15.46 -4.49 -10.32
C GLY A 232 15.28 -5.86 -10.99
N ARG A 233 14.79 -5.92 -12.25
CA ARG A 233 14.45 -7.19 -12.94
C ARG A 233 15.57 -8.22 -12.94
N ARG A 234 16.80 -7.81 -13.17
CA ARG A 234 17.96 -8.71 -13.16
C ARG A 234 18.23 -9.38 -11.82
N TYR A 235 17.65 -8.85 -10.76
CA TYR A 235 17.76 -9.36 -9.39
C TYR A 235 16.47 -10.05 -8.90
N GLY A 236 15.48 -10.23 -9.78
CA GLY A 236 14.17 -10.78 -9.41
C GLY A 236 13.26 -9.82 -8.64
N LEU A 237 13.56 -8.53 -8.64
CA LEU A 237 12.72 -7.47 -8.07
C LEU A 237 11.81 -6.94 -9.19
N ASN A 238 10.75 -7.68 -9.48
CA ASN A 238 9.95 -7.47 -10.68
C ASN A 238 8.77 -6.52 -10.48
N ASN A 239 8.33 -6.33 -9.24
CA ASN A 239 7.13 -5.58 -8.97
C ASN A 239 7.25 -4.70 -7.73
N ALA A 240 6.52 -3.58 -7.76
CA ALA A 240 6.41 -2.66 -6.64
C ALA A 240 5.06 -1.92 -6.73
N ALA A 241 4.58 -1.46 -5.60
CA ALA A 241 3.40 -0.62 -5.47
C ALA A 241 3.70 0.59 -4.59
N ALA A 242 2.96 1.69 -4.79
CA ALA A 242 3.11 2.89 -4.01
C ALA A 242 1.76 3.60 -3.80
N LEU A 243 1.56 4.15 -2.61
CA LEU A 243 0.37 4.90 -2.22
C LEU A 243 0.77 6.23 -1.60
N LEU A 244 0.14 7.32 -2.02
CA LEU A 244 0.35 8.66 -1.50
C LEU A 244 -0.96 9.22 -0.97
N ILE A 245 -1.01 9.53 0.33
CA ILE A 245 -2.17 10.10 1.00
C ILE A 245 -1.81 11.51 1.47
N HIS A 246 -2.60 12.50 1.11
CA HIS A 246 -2.55 13.83 1.69
C HIS A 246 -3.24 13.77 3.06
N TRP A 247 -2.45 13.66 4.14
CA TRP A 247 -2.98 13.35 5.48
C TRP A 247 -3.93 14.41 6.04
N PRO A 248 -3.84 15.72 5.73
CA PRO A 248 -4.82 16.70 6.25
C PRO A 248 -6.24 16.47 5.70
N SER A 249 -6.38 16.20 4.40
CA SER A 249 -7.67 15.94 3.75
C SER A 249 -8.05 14.45 3.70
N MET A 250 -7.12 13.55 4.04
CA MET A 250 -7.23 12.09 3.89
C MET A 250 -7.51 11.63 2.46
N GLU A 251 -7.11 12.41 1.47
CA GLU A 251 -7.28 12.09 0.06
C GLU A 251 -6.09 11.31 -0.51
N ILE A 252 -6.38 10.26 -1.25
CA ILE A 252 -5.37 9.51 -2.00
C ILE A 252 -5.01 10.32 -3.24
N ARG A 253 -3.82 10.93 -3.25
CA ARG A 253 -3.32 11.78 -4.32
C ARG A 253 -2.54 11.03 -5.39
N GLY A 254 -2.05 9.83 -5.06
CA GLY A 254 -1.35 8.95 -5.99
C GLY A 254 -1.52 7.48 -5.60
N LEU A 255 -1.75 6.64 -6.60
CA LEU A 255 -1.97 5.21 -6.41
C LEU A 255 -1.38 4.43 -7.58
N VAL A 256 -0.34 3.65 -7.29
CA VAL A 256 0.32 2.75 -8.24
C VAL A 256 0.25 1.34 -7.69
N GLY A 257 -0.65 0.52 -8.24
CA GLY A 257 -0.89 -0.83 -7.74
C GLY A 257 0.15 -1.86 -8.20
N SER A 258 0.87 -1.59 -9.30
CA SER A 258 1.94 -2.47 -9.82
C SER A 258 2.92 -1.68 -10.67
N ALA A 259 4.08 -2.28 -10.95
CA ALA A 259 5.10 -1.69 -11.81
C ALA A 259 4.70 -1.62 -13.30
N GLY A 260 3.66 -2.37 -13.71
CA GLY A 260 3.18 -2.37 -15.08
C GLY A 260 1.82 -3.07 -15.19
N PHE A 261 0.74 -2.29 -15.30
CA PHE A 261 -0.64 -2.80 -15.32
C PHE A 261 -0.89 -3.88 -16.39
N SER A 262 -0.32 -3.71 -17.59
CA SER A 262 -0.51 -4.64 -18.70
C SER A 262 0.51 -5.79 -18.73
N ASP A 263 1.43 -5.85 -17.79
CA ASP A 263 2.45 -6.90 -17.72
C ASP A 263 1.88 -8.15 -17.02
N ALA A 264 1.50 -9.15 -17.81
CA ALA A 264 0.95 -10.40 -17.32
C ALA A 264 1.99 -11.22 -16.50
N ALA A 265 3.29 -11.06 -16.78
CA ALA A 265 4.34 -11.81 -16.10
C ALA A 265 4.45 -11.46 -14.61
N ILE A 266 4.05 -10.25 -14.24
CA ILE A 266 4.03 -9.79 -12.85
C ILE A 266 2.60 -9.72 -12.26
N SER A 267 1.61 -10.26 -12.97
CA SER A 267 0.19 -10.12 -12.60
C SER A 267 -0.22 -8.64 -12.44
N GLY A 268 0.21 -7.79 -13.37
CA GLY A 268 0.18 -6.33 -13.25
C GLY A 268 -1.19 -5.70 -13.01
N GLN A 269 -2.29 -6.40 -13.31
CA GLN A 269 -3.66 -5.94 -13.02
C GLN A 269 -4.07 -6.09 -11.55
N VAL A 270 -3.29 -6.84 -10.74
CA VAL A 270 -3.50 -6.91 -9.30
C VAL A 270 -3.18 -5.55 -8.68
N ASP A 271 -4.12 -5.00 -7.92
CA ASP A 271 -3.90 -3.77 -7.17
C ASP A 271 -3.17 -4.07 -5.85
N GLY A 272 -1.85 -3.86 -5.83
CA GLY A 272 -1.00 -4.02 -4.66
C GLY A 272 -1.36 -3.09 -3.50
N THR A 273 -2.11 -2.01 -3.74
CA THR A 273 -2.55 -1.11 -2.66
C THR A 273 -3.70 -1.69 -1.84
N ARG A 274 -4.43 -2.65 -2.42
CA ARG A 274 -5.54 -3.38 -1.76
C ARG A 274 -5.16 -4.78 -1.34
N ALA A 275 -4.14 -5.36 -1.98
CA ALA A 275 -3.67 -6.69 -1.64
C ALA A 275 -3.21 -6.75 -0.18
N ARG A 276 -3.70 -7.74 0.56
CA ARG A 276 -3.31 -7.95 1.94
C ARG A 276 -1.99 -8.71 1.99
N ARG A 277 -1.04 -8.18 2.74
CA ARG A 277 0.33 -8.68 2.85
C ARG A 277 0.85 -8.49 4.26
N SER A 278 1.81 -9.32 4.67
CA SER A 278 2.50 -9.13 5.95
C SER A 278 3.29 -7.82 5.95
N PRO A 279 2.95 -6.87 6.84
CA PRO A 279 3.60 -5.57 6.89
C PRO A 279 4.96 -5.62 7.61
N GLY A 280 5.32 -6.75 8.19
CA GLY A 280 6.52 -6.90 9.00
C GLY A 280 6.58 -5.85 10.12
N SER A 281 7.73 -5.23 10.27
CA SER A 281 8.00 -4.25 11.34
C SER A 281 7.38 -2.86 11.13
N THR A 282 6.65 -2.61 10.04
CA THR A 282 6.01 -1.27 9.83
C THR A 282 4.92 -0.97 10.85
N LEU A 283 4.44 -1.96 11.60
CA LEU A 283 3.45 -1.78 12.66
C LEU A 283 4.04 -1.34 14.02
N LYS A 284 5.36 -1.44 14.21
CA LYS A 284 6.02 -1.11 15.48
C LYS A 284 5.79 0.32 15.98
N PRO A 285 5.78 1.38 15.14
CA PRO A 285 5.53 2.74 15.61
C PRO A 285 4.25 2.88 16.42
N PHE A 286 3.20 2.14 16.08
CA PHE A 286 1.92 2.20 16.79
C PHE A 286 2.00 1.55 18.18
N ILE A 287 2.81 0.53 18.36
CA ILE A 287 3.08 -0.12 19.65
C ILE A 287 3.82 0.84 20.56
N TYR A 288 4.85 1.54 20.03
CA TYR A 288 5.58 2.55 20.78
C TYR A 288 4.69 3.76 21.10
N GLY A 289 3.86 4.19 20.16
CA GLY A 289 2.86 5.25 20.38
C GLY A 289 1.88 4.91 21.51
N MET A 290 1.36 3.69 21.52
CA MET A 290 0.51 3.21 22.61
C MET A 290 1.28 3.13 23.96
N ALA A 291 2.55 2.73 23.91
CA ALA A 291 3.37 2.65 25.11
C ALA A 291 3.68 4.05 25.70
N LEU A 292 3.91 5.05 24.84
CA LEU A 292 4.01 6.47 25.23
C LEU A 292 2.70 6.96 25.84
N ASP A 293 1.58 6.67 25.20
CA ASP A 293 0.25 7.10 25.62
C ASP A 293 -0.19 6.49 26.95
N GLN A 294 0.24 5.26 27.23
CA GLN A 294 -0.03 4.54 28.47
C GLN A 294 1.03 4.80 29.56
N GLY A 295 2.00 5.67 29.34
CA GLY A 295 3.01 6.04 30.31
C GLY A 295 4.02 4.93 30.63
N LEU A 296 4.20 3.98 29.72
CA LEU A 296 5.17 2.89 29.90
C LEU A 296 6.60 3.33 29.59
N ILE A 297 6.75 4.28 28.66
CA ILE A 297 8.04 4.75 28.16
C ILE A 297 8.04 6.27 27.87
N HIS A 298 9.24 6.81 27.78
CA HIS A 298 9.60 8.00 27.01
C HIS A 298 10.74 7.63 26.06
N PRO A 299 11.15 8.46 25.08
CA PRO A 299 12.13 8.07 24.05
C PRO A 299 13.46 7.53 24.56
N GLN A 300 13.93 8.00 25.74
CA GLN A 300 15.17 7.54 26.36
C GLN A 300 14.99 6.40 27.37
N THR A 301 13.77 5.90 27.60
CA THR A 301 13.58 4.73 28.46
C THR A 301 14.35 3.53 27.93
N LEU A 302 15.16 2.88 28.77
CA LEU A 302 15.89 1.69 28.40
C LEU A 302 14.97 0.48 28.25
N LEU A 303 15.07 -0.16 27.08
CA LEU A 303 14.38 -1.40 26.79
C LEU A 303 15.38 -2.54 26.61
N PRO A 304 15.15 -3.71 27.22
CA PRO A 304 16.04 -4.86 27.07
C PRO A 304 15.90 -5.50 25.70
N ASP A 305 16.99 -5.58 24.96
CA ASP A 305 17.11 -6.36 23.72
C ASP A 305 17.92 -7.63 24.03
N SER A 306 17.25 -8.65 24.53
CA SER A 306 17.84 -9.89 25.02
C SER A 306 17.00 -11.11 24.69
N PRO A 307 17.59 -12.32 24.60
CA PRO A 307 16.84 -13.54 24.46
C PRO A 307 15.78 -13.67 25.56
N ARG A 308 14.53 -13.85 25.19
CA ARG A 308 13.42 -13.98 26.13
C ARG A 308 12.31 -14.83 25.55
N SER A 309 11.79 -15.75 26.37
CA SER A 309 10.61 -16.54 26.03
C SER A 309 9.32 -15.89 26.48
N PHE A 310 8.31 -15.94 25.65
CA PHE A 310 6.96 -15.44 25.91
C PHE A 310 5.94 -16.58 25.82
N GLY A 311 5.93 -17.48 26.80
CA GLY A 311 4.97 -18.60 26.84
C GLY A 311 5.21 -19.64 25.76
N GLY A 312 6.49 -19.94 25.42
CA GLY A 312 6.84 -20.88 24.36
C GLY A 312 7.06 -20.21 22.99
N TYR A 313 6.88 -18.90 22.89
CA TYR A 313 7.26 -18.10 21.74
C TYR A 313 8.61 -17.44 22.02
N ASP A 314 9.63 -17.82 21.25
CA ASP A 314 11.02 -17.39 21.39
C ASP A 314 11.42 -16.52 20.18
N PRO A 315 11.05 -15.23 20.17
CA PRO A 315 11.36 -14.37 19.05
C PRO A 315 12.84 -14.01 18.98
N GLU A 316 13.38 -13.98 17.78
CA GLU A 316 14.72 -13.46 17.49
C GLU A 316 14.65 -12.09 16.80
N ASN A 317 15.75 -11.33 16.87
CA ASN A 317 15.93 -10.17 16.02
C ASN A 317 16.25 -10.60 14.58
N PHE A 318 16.02 -9.72 13.61
CA PHE A 318 16.26 -10.02 12.20
C PHE A 318 17.73 -10.39 11.91
N ASP A 319 18.66 -9.69 12.54
CA ASP A 319 20.11 -9.92 12.45
C ASP A 319 20.62 -11.04 13.39
N ARG A 320 19.72 -11.67 14.16
CA ARG A 320 20.02 -12.67 15.20
C ARG A 320 21.00 -12.20 16.28
N VAL A 321 21.21 -10.89 16.38
CA VAL A 321 22.08 -10.27 17.38
C VAL A 321 21.21 -9.59 18.43
N PHE A 322 21.65 -9.63 19.69
CA PHE A 322 21.04 -8.91 20.80
C PHE A 322 22.02 -7.83 21.26
N ARG A 323 21.53 -6.58 21.36
CA ARG A 323 22.36 -5.41 21.65
C ARG A 323 22.40 -5.04 23.14
N GLY A 324 21.64 -5.76 23.97
CA GLY A 324 21.48 -5.41 25.37
C GLY A 324 20.47 -4.28 25.58
N PRO A 325 20.53 -3.57 26.73
CA PRO A 325 19.66 -2.44 26.99
C PRO A 325 19.97 -1.30 26.03
N LEU A 326 18.92 -0.73 25.42
CA LEU A 326 19.05 0.43 24.52
C LEU A 326 17.83 1.34 24.65
N PRO A 327 17.97 2.65 24.35
CA PRO A 327 16.87 3.60 24.42
C PRO A 327 15.69 3.22 23.50
N ALA A 328 14.47 3.51 23.91
CA ALA A 328 13.26 3.16 23.17
C ALA A 328 13.25 3.71 21.74
N HIS A 329 13.72 4.96 21.52
CA HIS A 329 13.81 5.54 20.19
C HIS A 329 14.80 4.76 19.29
N GLU A 330 15.94 4.35 19.81
CA GLU A 330 16.92 3.53 19.07
C GLU A 330 16.36 2.13 18.79
N ALA A 331 15.67 1.52 19.76
CA ALA A 331 15.03 0.22 19.59
C ALA A 331 13.99 0.25 18.45
N LEU A 332 13.20 1.34 18.35
CA LEU A 332 12.24 1.54 17.27
C LEU A 332 12.95 1.73 15.91
N ARG A 333 13.93 2.62 15.84
CA ARG A 333 14.68 2.93 14.61
C ARG A 333 15.46 1.71 14.09
N ALA A 334 16.19 1.03 14.99
CA ALA A 334 16.89 -0.21 14.68
C ALA A 334 15.95 -1.43 14.50
N SER A 335 14.64 -1.21 14.60
CA SER A 335 13.63 -2.26 14.36
C SER A 335 13.76 -3.49 15.26
N ARG A 336 14.23 -3.34 16.52
CA ARG A 336 14.43 -4.47 17.43
C ARG A 336 13.10 -5.17 17.71
N ASN A 337 13.12 -6.51 17.70
CA ASN A 337 11.91 -7.30 17.88
C ASN A 337 11.53 -7.44 19.36
N LEU A 338 12.52 -7.78 20.19
CA LEU A 338 12.30 -8.07 21.60
C LEU A 338 11.73 -6.87 22.38
N PRO A 339 12.27 -5.66 22.24
CA PRO A 339 11.71 -4.47 22.85
C PRO A 339 10.26 -4.21 22.45
N ALA A 340 9.93 -4.33 21.15
CA ALA A 340 8.56 -4.13 20.67
C ALA A 340 7.56 -5.17 21.21
N ILE A 341 7.96 -6.44 21.27
CA ILE A 341 7.15 -7.53 21.84
C ILE A 341 6.95 -7.32 23.34
N LEU A 342 8.01 -6.93 24.06
CA LEU A 342 7.92 -6.62 25.49
C LEU A 342 6.90 -5.51 25.75
N LEU A 343 6.97 -4.41 24.99
CA LEU A 343 6.00 -3.33 25.11
C LEU A 343 4.59 -3.83 24.81
N ALA A 344 4.39 -4.50 23.69
CA ALA A 344 3.08 -5.02 23.30
C ALA A 344 2.44 -5.94 24.34
N SER A 345 3.25 -6.74 25.05
CA SER A 345 2.77 -7.63 26.12
C SER A 345 2.23 -6.86 27.35
N GLN A 346 2.63 -5.62 27.51
CA GLN A 346 2.23 -4.75 28.64
C GLN A 346 1.06 -3.83 28.32
N LEU A 347 0.74 -3.60 27.03
CA LEU A 347 -0.33 -2.69 26.62
C LEU A 347 -1.72 -3.13 27.13
N ARG A 348 -2.50 -2.17 27.66
CA ARG A 348 -3.89 -2.35 28.11
C ARG A 348 -4.74 -1.13 27.73
N PRO A 349 -5.69 -1.18 26.76
CA PRO A 349 -6.00 -2.33 25.91
C PRO A 349 -4.83 -2.73 25.02
N GLY A 350 -4.85 -3.98 24.53
CA GLY A 350 -3.78 -4.53 23.72
C GLY A 350 -3.78 -4.05 22.27
N PHE A 351 -2.71 -4.37 21.55
CA PHE A 351 -2.47 -3.92 20.17
C PHE A 351 -3.52 -4.44 19.16
N TYR A 352 -4.06 -5.64 19.36
CA TYR A 352 -5.13 -6.19 18.53
C TYR A 352 -6.38 -5.28 18.51
N GLY A 353 -6.85 -4.86 19.69
CA GLY A 353 -8.00 -3.94 19.81
C GLY A 353 -7.74 -2.58 19.19
N PHE A 354 -6.50 -2.10 19.24
CA PHE A 354 -6.09 -0.85 18.58
C PHE A 354 -6.26 -0.95 17.06
N LEU A 355 -5.79 -2.01 16.43
CA LEU A 355 -5.90 -2.23 14.99
C LEU A 355 -7.37 -2.37 14.54
N LEU A 356 -8.20 -3.09 15.30
CA LEU A 356 -9.65 -3.18 15.00
C LEU A 356 -10.33 -1.81 15.03
N ARG A 357 -10.01 -0.97 16.03
CA ARG A 357 -10.55 0.40 16.11
C ARG A 357 -10.08 1.28 14.95
N ALA A 358 -8.91 1.02 14.39
CA ALA A 358 -8.41 1.64 13.17
C ALA A 358 -9.04 1.09 11.88
N GLY A 359 -10.03 0.20 11.98
CA GLY A 359 -10.68 -0.40 10.82
C GLY A 359 -9.83 -1.40 10.05
N VAL A 360 -8.74 -1.89 10.66
CA VAL A 360 -7.94 -2.98 10.05
C VAL A 360 -8.73 -4.27 10.13
N ASP A 361 -8.92 -4.90 8.98
CA ASP A 361 -9.60 -6.18 8.89
C ASP A 361 -8.72 -7.30 9.43
N LEU A 362 -9.10 -7.89 10.56
CA LEU A 362 -8.40 -8.99 11.22
C LEU A 362 -9.32 -10.22 11.27
N PRO A 363 -9.20 -11.15 10.31
CA PRO A 363 -10.13 -12.27 10.18
C PRO A 363 -10.06 -13.30 11.32
N PHE A 364 -9.00 -13.28 12.13
CA PHE A 364 -8.82 -14.22 13.24
C PHE A 364 -8.83 -13.48 14.59
N SER A 365 -8.99 -14.25 15.67
CA SER A 365 -9.04 -13.73 17.04
C SER A 365 -7.68 -13.21 17.53
N ALA A 366 -7.70 -12.43 18.63
CA ALA A 366 -6.49 -11.95 19.29
C ALA A 366 -5.56 -13.10 19.70
N ASP A 367 -6.12 -14.21 20.18
CA ASP A 367 -5.35 -15.37 20.63
C ASP A 367 -4.66 -16.11 19.46
N HIS A 368 -5.29 -16.09 18.27
CA HIS A 368 -4.69 -16.67 17.07
C HIS A 368 -3.43 -15.91 16.66
N TYR A 369 -3.47 -14.59 16.66
CA TYR A 369 -2.32 -13.79 16.31
C TYR A 369 -1.26 -13.72 17.42
N GLY A 370 -1.71 -13.64 18.66
CA GLY A 370 -0.84 -13.51 19.81
C GLY A 370 0.19 -12.38 19.63
N LEU A 371 1.41 -12.60 20.09
CA LEU A 371 2.52 -11.65 19.97
C LEU A 371 3.14 -11.59 18.56
N SER A 372 2.83 -12.54 17.66
CA SER A 372 3.29 -12.49 16.26
C SER A 372 2.75 -11.27 15.51
N LEU A 373 1.61 -10.71 15.95
CA LEU A 373 1.01 -9.48 15.42
C LEU A 373 2.00 -8.30 15.42
N VAL A 374 2.88 -8.23 16.41
CA VAL A 374 3.94 -7.21 16.55
C VAL A 374 4.93 -7.23 15.40
N LEU A 375 5.17 -8.40 14.83
CA LEU A 375 6.13 -8.66 13.76
C LEU A 375 5.48 -8.83 12.38
N GLY A 376 4.20 -8.45 12.26
CA GLY A 376 3.46 -8.54 11.01
C GLY A 376 2.81 -9.90 10.79
N GLY A 377 2.44 -10.62 11.86
CA GLY A 377 1.70 -11.89 11.79
C GLY A 377 0.27 -11.75 11.23
N ALA A 378 -0.28 -10.54 11.15
CA ALA A 378 -1.50 -10.24 10.42
C ALA A 378 -1.17 -9.55 9.09
N GLU A 379 -1.90 -9.88 8.05
CA GLU A 379 -1.81 -9.21 6.77
C GLU A 379 -2.62 -7.90 6.81
N VAL A 380 -2.07 -6.84 6.23
CA VAL A 380 -2.74 -5.55 6.07
C VAL A 380 -2.64 -5.08 4.61
N SER A 381 -3.58 -4.26 4.18
CA SER A 381 -3.48 -3.56 2.91
C SER A 381 -2.60 -2.30 3.05
N MET A 382 -2.06 -1.83 1.93
CA MET A 382 -1.32 -0.57 1.89
C MET A 382 -2.19 0.62 2.33
N ARG A 383 -3.49 0.58 2.04
CA ARG A 383 -4.44 1.64 2.43
C ARG A 383 -4.67 1.68 3.94
N GLU A 384 -4.85 0.52 4.57
CA GLU A 384 -4.96 0.42 6.04
C GLU A 384 -3.68 0.92 6.71
N LEU A 385 -2.51 0.48 6.21
CA LEU A 385 -1.22 0.93 6.72
C LEU A 385 -1.04 2.44 6.53
N GLY A 386 -1.36 2.98 5.34
CA GLY A 386 -1.32 4.41 5.07
C GLY A 386 -2.23 5.23 5.98
N GLY A 387 -3.44 4.74 6.25
CA GLY A 387 -4.39 5.34 7.20
C GLY A 387 -3.84 5.39 8.63
N LEU A 388 -3.13 4.34 9.07
CA LEU A 388 -2.46 4.30 10.36
C LEU A 388 -1.33 5.34 10.47
N TYR A 389 -0.49 5.49 9.43
CA TYR A 389 0.54 6.54 9.43
C TYR A 389 -0.06 7.94 9.34
N ALA A 390 -1.16 8.11 8.58
CA ALA A 390 -1.89 9.37 8.54
C ALA A 390 -2.50 9.74 9.92
N MET A 391 -2.91 8.74 10.70
CA MET A 391 -3.36 8.94 12.09
C MET A 391 -2.26 9.56 12.95
N LEU A 392 -1.01 9.12 12.83
CA LEU A 392 0.12 9.74 13.55
C LEU A 392 0.28 11.22 13.15
N ALA A 393 0.22 11.52 11.84
CA ALA A 393 0.30 12.89 11.34
C ALA A 393 -0.91 13.75 11.75
N ASN A 394 -2.09 13.15 11.85
CA ASN A 394 -3.34 13.76 12.32
C ASN A 394 -3.46 13.76 13.85
N LYS A 395 -2.35 13.86 14.58
CA LYS A 395 -2.33 13.98 16.04
C LYS A 395 -3.14 12.88 16.75
N GLY A 396 -2.97 11.64 16.30
CA GLY A 396 -3.59 10.47 16.92
C GLY A 396 -5.03 10.17 16.47
N VAL A 397 -5.61 10.95 15.56
CA VAL A 397 -6.98 10.77 15.07
C VAL A 397 -6.96 10.03 13.73
N TRP A 398 -7.49 8.83 13.73
CA TRP A 398 -7.66 8.03 12.52
C TRP A 398 -8.90 8.46 11.74
N ARG A 399 -8.78 8.48 10.41
CA ARG A 399 -9.86 8.69 9.45
C ARG A 399 -9.63 7.80 8.24
N HIS A 400 -10.70 7.44 7.56
CA HIS A 400 -10.62 6.62 6.34
C HIS A 400 -10.03 7.42 5.17
N PRO A 401 -8.99 6.91 4.46
CA PRO A 401 -8.49 7.54 3.24
C PRO A 401 -9.51 7.46 2.11
N ARG A 402 -9.70 8.55 1.36
CA ARG A 402 -10.69 8.67 0.28
C ARG A 402 -10.03 8.67 -1.09
N LEU A 403 -10.60 7.93 -2.03
CA LEU A 403 -10.12 7.85 -3.41
C LEU A 403 -10.90 8.77 -4.37
N TYR A 404 -12.17 9.06 -4.09
CA TYR A 404 -13.03 9.89 -4.93
C TYR A 404 -13.88 10.86 -4.09
N GLU A 405 -14.34 11.96 -4.72
CA GLU A 405 -15.01 13.09 -4.03
C GLU A 405 -16.32 12.68 -3.34
N GLY A 406 -17.06 11.72 -3.89
CA GLY A 406 -18.31 11.21 -3.31
C GLY A 406 -18.15 10.14 -2.24
N GLU A 407 -16.93 9.75 -1.89
CA GLU A 407 -16.68 8.75 -0.86
C GLU A 407 -16.96 9.35 0.52
N ALA A 408 -17.76 8.65 1.32
CA ALA A 408 -18.11 9.11 2.65
C ALA A 408 -16.85 9.29 3.51
N ALA A 409 -16.69 10.47 4.08
CA ALA A 409 -15.68 10.66 5.11
C ALA A 409 -16.08 9.80 6.32
N GLY A 410 -15.31 8.76 6.60
CA GLY A 410 -15.52 7.93 7.78
C GLY A 410 -15.47 8.75 9.07
N SER A 411 -16.07 8.24 10.14
CA SER A 411 -15.99 8.86 11.46
C SER A 411 -14.53 9.00 11.92
N ALA A 412 -14.20 10.15 12.52
CA ALA A 412 -12.90 10.35 13.15
C ALA A 412 -12.80 9.51 14.42
N VAL A 413 -11.78 8.66 14.52
CA VAL A 413 -11.56 7.78 15.68
C VAL A 413 -10.27 8.18 16.39
N PRO A 414 -10.33 8.71 17.63
CA PRO A 414 -9.13 8.97 18.41
C PRO A 414 -8.52 7.63 18.86
N LEU A 415 -7.29 7.38 18.45
CA LEU A 415 -6.55 6.15 18.73
C LEU A 415 -5.39 6.38 19.69
N LEU A 416 -4.71 7.54 19.58
CA LEU A 416 -3.64 7.98 20.45
C LEU A 416 -3.90 9.43 20.90
N SER A 417 -3.27 9.84 21.99
CA SER A 417 -3.22 11.27 22.29
C SER A 417 -2.37 12.02 21.28
N PRO A 418 -2.64 13.30 21.06
CA PRO A 418 -1.82 14.15 20.19
C PRO A 418 -0.34 14.12 20.56
N GLU A 419 -0.03 14.13 21.84
CA GLU A 419 1.32 14.09 22.39
C GLU A 419 2.05 12.78 22.00
N ALA A 420 1.41 11.63 22.25
CA ALA A 420 1.98 10.33 21.93
C ALA A 420 2.21 10.16 20.42
N ALA A 421 1.27 10.64 19.58
CA ALA A 421 1.41 10.60 18.13
C ALA A 421 2.61 11.43 17.65
N VAL A 422 2.75 12.66 18.15
CA VAL A 422 3.85 13.57 17.80
C VAL A 422 5.20 13.01 18.28
N VAL A 423 5.28 12.55 19.53
CA VAL A 423 6.53 11.96 20.05
C VAL A 423 6.91 10.70 19.28
N THR A 424 5.93 9.87 18.85
CA THR A 424 6.20 8.69 18.00
C THR A 424 6.84 9.09 16.67
N LEU A 425 6.34 10.14 16.00
CA LEU A 425 6.93 10.65 14.77
C LEU A 425 8.35 11.19 15.00
N ARG A 426 8.59 11.86 16.12
CA ARG A 426 9.95 12.30 16.50
C ARG A 426 10.90 11.13 16.73
N MET A 427 10.44 10.04 17.33
CA MET A 427 11.26 8.83 17.49
C MET A 427 11.66 8.17 16.16
N LEU A 428 10.93 8.42 15.08
CA LEU A 428 11.25 7.95 13.73
C LEU A 428 12.21 8.86 12.97
N GLU A 429 12.48 10.07 13.44
CA GLU A 429 13.42 10.98 12.81
C GLU A 429 14.84 10.44 12.89
N ASP A 430 15.55 10.53 11.78
CA ASP A 430 16.95 10.15 11.67
C ASP A 430 17.69 11.22 10.87
N ASP A 431 18.73 11.79 11.46
CA ASP A 431 19.55 12.83 10.83
C ASP A 431 20.28 12.32 9.57
N ALA A 432 20.41 11.02 9.41
CA ALA A 432 20.99 10.41 8.21
C ALA A 432 20.03 10.33 7.02
N HIS A 433 18.68 10.44 7.27
CA HIS A 433 17.66 10.29 6.25
C HIS A 433 16.85 11.56 6.09
N PHE A 434 17.14 12.31 5.05
CA PHE A 434 16.44 13.54 4.70
C PHE A 434 16.28 13.69 3.18
N VAL A 435 15.34 14.50 2.77
CA VAL A 435 15.20 14.98 1.39
C VAL A 435 15.54 16.46 1.31
N ARG A 436 16.06 16.90 0.18
CA ARG A 436 16.41 18.30 -0.03
C ARG A 436 15.23 19.03 -0.64
N SER A 437 14.69 20.00 0.08
CA SER A 437 13.75 21.00 -0.43
C SER A 437 14.47 22.29 -0.79
N LYS A 438 13.74 23.24 -1.38
CA LYS A 438 14.28 24.57 -1.67
C LYS A 438 14.63 25.36 -0.40
N GLU A 439 14.00 25.03 0.70
CA GLU A 439 14.12 25.72 2.01
C GLU A 439 15.10 25.01 2.95
N GLY A 440 15.58 23.83 2.56
CA GLY A 440 16.56 23.09 3.34
C GLY A 440 16.29 21.59 3.42
N PRO A 441 17.02 20.86 4.28
CA PRO A 441 16.82 19.44 4.47
C PRO A 441 15.54 19.18 5.28
N VAL A 442 14.68 18.29 4.77
CA VAL A 442 13.46 17.83 5.44
C VAL A 442 13.69 16.40 5.94
N PRO A 443 13.65 16.15 7.25
CA PRO A 443 13.85 14.82 7.80
C PRO A 443 12.73 13.87 7.38
N LEU A 444 13.09 12.64 7.05
CA LEU A 444 12.15 11.58 6.73
C LEU A 444 11.77 10.82 8.00
N ARG A 445 10.46 10.64 8.20
CA ARG A 445 9.89 9.91 9.34
C ARG A 445 9.26 8.62 8.84
N PHE A 446 10.04 7.56 8.76
CA PHE A 446 9.56 6.31 8.19
C PHE A 446 9.95 5.08 8.99
N LYS A 447 9.29 3.98 8.71
CA LYS A 447 9.63 2.66 9.24
C LYS A 447 9.65 1.64 8.11
N THR A 448 10.72 0.85 8.08
CA THR A 448 10.86 -0.29 7.18
C THR A 448 10.23 -1.54 7.77
N GLY A 449 9.77 -2.44 6.89
CA GLY A 449 9.26 -3.75 7.24
C GLY A 449 9.76 -4.80 6.26
N THR A 450 10.02 -5.99 6.77
CA THR A 450 10.37 -7.17 6.00
C THR A 450 9.50 -8.30 6.50
N SER A 451 8.77 -8.98 5.63
CA SER A 451 7.96 -10.13 6.02
C SER A 451 8.83 -11.34 6.29
N ASN A 452 8.33 -12.25 7.12
CA ASN A 452 8.98 -13.52 7.34
C ASN A 452 9.13 -14.30 6.02
N GLY A 453 10.31 -14.83 5.75
CA GLY A 453 10.59 -15.56 4.51
C GLY A 453 10.86 -14.68 3.29
N PHE A 454 11.15 -13.38 3.46
CA PHE A 454 11.58 -12.46 2.39
C PHE A 454 10.62 -12.42 1.19
N ARG A 455 9.32 -12.20 1.45
CA ARG A 455 8.27 -12.11 0.42
C ARG A 455 7.82 -10.69 0.15
N ASP A 456 7.86 -9.86 1.19
CA ASP A 456 7.39 -8.48 1.17
C ASP A 456 8.41 -7.56 1.81
N ALA A 457 8.77 -6.51 1.11
CA ALA A 457 9.59 -5.42 1.61
C ALA A 457 8.76 -4.13 1.62
N TRP A 458 8.71 -3.46 2.77
CA TRP A 458 7.89 -2.28 2.99
C TRP A 458 8.68 -1.09 3.48
N THR A 459 8.22 0.10 3.12
CA THR A 459 8.55 1.35 3.79
C THR A 459 7.30 2.22 3.86
N ALA A 460 6.96 2.67 5.05
CA ALA A 460 5.84 3.58 5.26
C ALA A 460 6.26 4.75 6.15
N GLY A 461 5.85 5.95 5.80
CA GLY A 461 6.28 7.14 6.54
C GLY A 461 5.56 8.42 6.15
N VAL A 462 5.94 9.50 6.83
CA VAL A 462 5.41 10.85 6.65
C VAL A 462 6.47 11.73 6.00
N VAL A 463 6.08 12.40 4.92
CA VAL A 463 6.91 13.31 4.13
C VAL A 463 6.12 14.60 3.90
N GLY A 464 6.39 15.65 4.67
CA GLY A 464 5.61 16.88 4.62
C GLY A 464 4.10 16.62 4.79
N PRO A 465 3.25 17.12 3.86
CA PRO A 465 1.80 16.93 3.93
C PRO A 465 1.33 15.53 3.52
N TYR A 466 2.26 14.62 3.22
CA TYR A 466 1.93 13.31 2.67
C TYR A 466 2.34 12.16 3.57
N VAL A 467 1.54 11.12 3.55
CA VAL A 467 1.94 9.76 3.91
C VAL A 467 2.27 9.02 2.64
N LEU A 468 3.47 8.48 2.57
CA LEU A 468 3.93 7.63 1.49
C LEU A 468 4.08 6.20 2.01
N VAL A 469 3.52 5.25 1.28
CA VAL A 469 3.71 3.81 1.53
C VAL A 469 4.23 3.16 0.26
N VAL A 470 5.29 2.39 0.39
CA VAL A 470 5.94 1.66 -0.71
C VAL A 470 6.03 0.19 -0.34
N TRP A 471 5.72 -0.67 -1.28
CA TRP A 471 5.90 -2.11 -1.23
C TRP A 471 6.71 -2.60 -2.43
N VAL A 472 7.60 -3.55 -2.19
CA VAL A 472 8.35 -4.29 -3.21
C VAL A 472 8.20 -5.77 -2.94
N GLY A 473 7.87 -6.56 -3.96
CA GLY A 473 7.66 -7.99 -3.81
C GLY A 473 7.15 -8.66 -5.09
N ASN A 474 6.64 -9.87 -4.94
CA ASN A 474 6.03 -10.62 -6.04
C ASN A 474 4.59 -10.99 -5.67
N PHE A 475 3.62 -10.80 -6.60
CA PHE A 475 2.22 -11.11 -6.31
C PHE A 475 1.95 -12.61 -6.15
N ASP A 476 2.79 -13.46 -6.71
CA ASP A 476 2.75 -14.92 -6.55
C ASP A 476 3.38 -15.43 -5.24
N ASN A 477 3.83 -14.52 -4.36
CA ASN A 477 4.52 -14.83 -3.10
C ASN A 477 5.88 -15.53 -3.25
N THR A 478 6.49 -15.51 -4.44
CA THR A 478 7.85 -16.04 -4.62
C THR A 478 8.82 -15.28 -3.73
N PRO A 479 9.54 -15.96 -2.82
CA PRO A 479 10.48 -15.32 -1.92
C PRO A 479 11.75 -14.88 -2.67
N ASN A 480 12.35 -13.77 -2.21
CA ASN A 480 13.65 -13.31 -2.71
C ASN A 480 14.46 -12.77 -1.53
N PRO A 481 15.65 -13.30 -1.23
CA PRO A 481 16.48 -12.84 -0.11
C PRO A 481 16.81 -11.33 -0.14
N LEU A 482 16.72 -10.70 -1.29
CA LEU A 482 16.92 -9.26 -1.46
C LEU A 482 15.71 -8.43 -1.01
N LEU A 483 14.55 -9.04 -0.76
CA LEU A 483 13.35 -8.33 -0.30
C LEU A 483 13.47 -7.95 1.18
N VAL A 484 14.41 -7.06 1.47
CA VAL A 484 14.62 -6.42 2.77
C VAL A 484 14.15 -4.97 2.67
N GLY A 485 13.27 -4.55 3.59
CA GLY A 485 12.63 -3.24 3.53
C GLY A 485 13.62 -2.08 3.45
N GLY A 486 14.73 -2.15 4.22
CA GLY A 486 15.80 -1.15 4.20
C GLY A 486 16.57 -1.10 2.89
N ASP A 487 16.72 -2.23 2.21
CA ASP A 487 17.60 -2.34 1.04
C ASP A 487 16.87 -2.05 -0.29
N VAL A 488 15.56 -2.33 -0.37
CA VAL A 488 14.83 -2.20 -1.63
C VAL A 488 13.62 -1.25 -1.56
N ALA A 489 12.84 -1.27 -0.47
CA ALA A 489 11.68 -0.40 -0.36
C ALA A 489 12.05 1.03 0.12
N ALA A 490 13.02 1.17 1.02
CA ALA A 490 13.47 2.49 1.49
C ALA A 490 14.14 3.33 0.39
N PRO A 491 15.00 2.78 -0.50
CA PRO A 491 15.50 3.54 -1.65
C PRO A 491 14.39 4.06 -2.56
N LEU A 492 13.40 3.21 -2.92
CA LEU A 492 12.27 3.67 -3.73
C LEU A 492 11.41 4.72 -3.01
N PHE A 493 11.20 4.56 -1.71
CA PHE A 493 10.52 5.55 -0.86
C PHE A 493 11.26 6.89 -0.90
N THR A 494 12.58 6.87 -0.73
CA THR A 494 13.43 8.07 -0.73
C THR A 494 13.45 8.74 -2.12
N ASP A 495 13.53 7.96 -3.21
CA ASP A 495 13.46 8.47 -4.58
C ASP A 495 12.13 9.23 -4.82
N ILE A 496 11.01 8.65 -4.41
CA ILE A 496 9.68 9.30 -4.51
C ILE A 496 9.63 10.53 -3.60
N ALA A 497 10.06 10.42 -2.36
CA ALA A 497 10.07 11.52 -1.41
C ALA A 497 10.93 12.71 -1.90
N GLN A 498 12.10 12.45 -2.47
CA GLN A 498 12.96 13.48 -3.06
C GLN A 498 12.29 14.14 -4.28
N ALA A 499 11.61 13.37 -5.11
CA ALA A 499 10.87 13.92 -6.24
C ALA A 499 9.68 14.79 -5.78
N LEU A 500 8.98 14.40 -4.73
CA LEU A 500 7.93 15.21 -4.10
C LEU A 500 8.49 16.52 -3.54
N ALA A 501 9.65 16.48 -2.87
CA ALA A 501 10.30 17.66 -2.33
C ALA A 501 10.74 18.66 -3.43
N SER A 502 11.08 18.15 -4.61
CA SER A 502 11.52 18.97 -5.74
C SER A 502 10.37 19.62 -6.52
N ASP A 503 9.21 18.94 -6.62
CA ASP A 503 8.08 19.33 -7.49
C ASP A 503 6.96 20.08 -6.74
N ALA A 504 6.77 19.81 -5.45
CA ALA A 504 5.54 20.16 -4.72
C ALA A 504 5.53 21.54 -4.05
N GLY A 505 6.58 22.36 -4.22
CA GLY A 505 6.72 23.61 -3.44
C GLY A 505 7.15 23.33 -1.99
N PRO A 506 7.13 24.33 -1.11
CA PRO A 506 7.64 24.13 0.24
C PRO A 506 6.86 23.03 0.95
N LEU A 507 7.54 21.92 1.24
CA LEU A 507 7.01 20.85 2.12
C LEU A 507 6.87 21.34 3.56
N ASP A 508 7.39 22.53 3.85
CA ASP A 508 7.57 23.05 5.21
C ASP A 508 6.28 23.62 5.82
N ASP A 509 5.32 24.06 5.00
CA ASP A 509 4.05 24.62 5.50
C ASP A 509 3.18 23.61 6.30
N LEU A 510 3.55 22.33 6.27
CA LEU A 510 2.79 21.27 6.91
C LEU A 510 3.69 20.26 7.65
N VAL A 511 4.69 20.76 8.41
CA VAL A 511 5.42 19.88 9.33
C VAL A 511 4.42 19.37 10.37
N PRO A 512 4.13 18.05 10.43
CA PRO A 512 3.10 17.51 11.33
C PRO A 512 3.43 17.69 12.81
N VAL A 513 4.51 18.35 13.12
CA VAL A 513 5.08 18.46 14.44
C VAL A 513 4.93 19.89 14.99
N GLN A 514 3.82 20.55 14.70
CA GLN A 514 3.46 21.75 15.45
C GLN A 514 3.18 21.36 16.89
N GLN A 515 4.10 21.72 17.78
CA GLN A 515 4.03 21.49 19.23
C GLN A 515 3.11 22.48 19.94
N GLU A 516 2.70 23.53 19.24
CA GLU A 516 1.87 24.57 19.81
C GLU A 516 0.58 23.98 20.39
N GLY A 517 0.36 24.22 21.68
CA GLY A 517 -0.80 23.75 22.41
C GLY A 517 -0.76 22.29 22.90
N LEU A 518 0.37 21.56 22.70
CA LEU A 518 0.53 20.20 23.22
C LEU A 518 1.26 20.19 24.56
N ASN A 519 0.86 19.27 25.44
CA ASN A 519 1.51 19.06 26.73
C ASN A 519 2.77 18.18 26.56
N ILE A 520 3.77 18.71 25.86
CA ILE A 520 5.06 18.07 25.62
C ILE A 520 6.18 19.01 26.09
N THR A 521 7.12 18.49 26.87
CA THR A 521 8.30 19.21 27.33
C THR A 521 9.58 18.52 26.85
N ARG A 522 10.69 19.24 26.96
CA ARG A 522 12.04 18.67 26.92
C ARG A 522 12.52 18.50 28.35
N GLU A 523 12.88 17.28 28.72
CA GLU A 523 13.42 16.98 30.03
C GLU A 523 14.81 16.41 29.91
N THR A 524 15.67 16.80 30.89
CA THR A 524 17.00 16.22 31.01
C THR A 524 16.90 14.89 31.76
N VAL A 525 17.43 13.84 31.18
CA VAL A 525 17.45 12.49 31.77
C VAL A 525 18.87 11.93 31.77
N CYS A 526 19.08 10.95 32.63
CA CYS A 526 20.32 10.22 32.68
C CYS A 526 20.54 9.42 31.38
N THR A 527 21.65 9.62 30.67
CA THR A 527 21.96 8.92 29.42
C THR A 527 22.00 7.41 29.62
N ALA A 528 22.54 6.95 30.73
CA ALA A 528 22.75 5.53 31.00
C ALA A 528 21.47 4.78 31.38
N THR A 529 20.46 5.43 31.97
CA THR A 529 19.26 4.76 32.53
C THR A 529 17.95 5.29 31.99
N GLY A 530 17.94 6.50 31.45
CA GLY A 530 16.73 7.22 31.11
C GLY A 530 15.99 7.83 32.31
N ASP A 531 16.56 7.80 33.50
CA ASP A 531 15.90 8.36 34.71
C ASP A 531 15.88 9.89 34.69
N LEU A 532 14.79 10.49 35.22
CA LEU A 532 14.68 11.93 35.46
C LEU A 532 15.57 12.41 36.57
N ASP A 533 15.86 11.55 37.56
CA ASP A 533 16.81 11.87 38.61
C ASP A 533 18.23 11.75 38.07
N VAL A 534 18.82 12.90 37.80
CA VAL A 534 20.17 13.03 37.26
C VAL A 534 21.23 13.34 38.32
N SER A 535 20.84 13.43 39.58
CA SER A 535 21.72 13.86 40.67
C SER A 535 22.98 13.03 40.86
N LEU A 536 22.93 11.74 40.51
CA LEU A 536 24.04 10.80 40.61
C LEU A 536 24.54 10.35 39.24
N CYS A 537 24.05 10.93 38.15
CA CYS A 537 24.38 10.51 36.78
C CYS A 537 25.61 11.28 36.27
N GLY A 538 26.54 10.58 35.60
CA GLY A 538 27.73 11.20 35.02
C GLY A 538 27.41 11.97 33.72
N ASP A 539 26.54 11.40 32.85
CA ASP A 539 26.18 11.97 31.56
C ASP A 539 24.67 12.12 31.44
N THR A 540 24.23 13.25 30.90
CA THR A 540 22.81 13.55 30.71
C THR A 540 22.49 13.83 29.25
N THR A 541 21.24 13.57 28.87
CA THR A 541 20.71 13.87 27.54
C THR A 541 19.29 14.41 27.65
N GLU A 542 18.83 15.08 26.60
CA GLU A 542 17.45 15.55 26.53
C GLU A 542 16.52 14.50 25.93
N THR A 543 15.31 14.47 26.40
CA THR A 543 14.24 13.62 25.85
C THR A 543 12.94 14.39 25.69
N TRP A 544 12.09 13.97 24.77
CA TRP A 544 10.70 14.37 24.71
C TRP A 544 9.93 13.71 25.86
N TYR A 545 9.19 14.50 26.60
CA TYR A 545 8.47 14.07 27.79
C TYR A 545 7.02 14.54 27.76
N ILE A 546 6.10 13.68 28.16
CA ILE A 546 4.67 14.00 28.27
C ILE A 546 4.33 14.12 29.74
N PRO A 547 4.24 15.36 30.30
CA PRO A 547 3.93 15.58 31.72
C PRO A 547 2.64 14.89 32.13
N GLY A 548 2.68 14.21 33.29
CA GLY A 548 1.55 13.45 33.80
C GLY A 548 1.32 12.07 33.18
N ARG A 549 2.08 11.71 32.12
CA ARG A 549 2.01 10.39 31.48
C ARG A 549 3.34 9.65 31.49
N SER A 550 4.40 10.29 30.98
CA SER A 550 5.72 9.66 30.92
C SER A 550 6.17 9.16 32.29
N PRO A 551 6.90 8.02 32.37
CA PRO A 551 7.29 7.42 33.63
C PRO A 551 8.21 8.34 34.43
N THR A 552 7.93 8.46 35.75
CA THR A 552 8.71 9.27 36.72
C THR A 552 9.55 8.43 37.67
N ARG A 553 9.47 7.09 37.56
CA ARG A 553 10.17 6.18 38.46
C ARG A 553 11.67 6.19 38.16
N SER A 554 12.50 6.37 39.19
CA SER A 554 13.95 6.12 39.10
C SER A 554 14.23 4.62 39.07
N SER A 555 15.16 4.22 38.25
CA SER A 555 15.66 2.83 38.19
C SER A 555 16.40 2.43 39.45
N GLY A 556 16.94 3.40 40.20
CA GLY A 556 17.79 3.20 41.35
C GLY A 556 19.12 2.50 41.02
N VAL A 557 19.53 2.58 39.76
CA VAL A 557 20.81 2.01 39.30
C VAL A 557 21.97 2.75 39.94
N PHE A 558 21.96 4.06 39.91
CA PHE A 558 23.00 4.87 40.56
C PHE A 558 22.72 5.03 42.04
N ARG A 559 23.71 4.69 42.88
CA ARG A 559 23.62 4.84 44.35
C ARG A 559 24.92 5.32 44.91
N THR A 560 24.86 6.19 45.86
CA THR A 560 26.01 6.54 46.67
C THR A 560 26.34 5.41 47.64
N ILE A 561 27.60 4.99 47.69
CA ILE A 561 28.14 4.02 48.64
C ILE A 561 29.33 4.62 49.34
N LEU A 562 29.52 4.18 50.59
CA LEU A 562 30.72 4.52 51.34
C LEU A 562 31.83 3.54 51.01
N ILE A 563 32.97 4.06 50.63
CA ILE A 563 34.18 3.30 50.35
C ILE A 563 35.25 3.66 51.35
N ASP A 564 35.85 2.67 51.93
CA ASP A 564 37.06 2.84 52.72
C ASP A 564 38.23 3.17 51.79
N ALA A 565 38.82 4.35 51.94
CA ALA A 565 39.85 4.86 51.01
C ALA A 565 41.14 4.06 51.03
N GLU A 566 41.45 3.33 52.13
CA GLU A 566 42.64 2.51 52.23
C GLU A 566 42.47 1.11 51.62
N THR A 567 41.30 0.50 51.83
CA THR A 567 41.03 -0.86 51.44
C THR A 567 40.28 -1.00 50.12
N GLY A 568 39.61 0.06 49.67
CA GLY A 568 38.70 0.05 48.53
C GLY A 568 37.39 -0.75 48.75
N LEU A 569 37.16 -1.22 49.98
CA LEU A 569 35.97 -2.01 50.33
C LEU A 569 34.81 -1.09 50.75
N ARG A 570 33.55 -1.59 50.63
CA ARG A 570 32.39 -0.84 51.14
C ARG A 570 32.36 -0.75 52.62
N ALA A 571 32.22 0.46 53.12
CA ALA A 571 32.01 0.71 54.54
C ALA A 571 30.50 0.71 54.84
N CYS A 572 30.13 0.27 56.05
CA CYS A 572 28.74 0.25 56.51
C CYS A 572 28.36 1.51 57.32
N ARG A 573 29.34 2.32 57.70
CA ARG A 573 29.16 3.57 58.41
C ARG A 573 30.24 4.57 58.01
N PRO A 574 29.95 5.88 58.05
CA PRO A 574 30.97 6.88 57.77
C PRO A 574 32.00 6.90 58.87
N VAL A 575 33.28 6.96 58.50
CA VAL A 575 34.44 7.13 59.38
C VAL A 575 35.18 8.37 58.92
N PRO A 576 35.20 9.47 59.68
CA PRO A 576 35.87 10.71 59.28
C PRO A 576 37.33 10.46 58.89
N GLY A 577 37.76 10.98 57.73
CA GLY A 577 39.13 10.85 57.22
C GLY A 577 39.47 9.49 56.63
N ARG A 578 38.61 8.49 56.72
CA ARG A 578 38.84 7.14 56.18
C ARG A 578 37.82 6.71 55.14
N THR A 579 36.59 7.20 55.19
CA THR A 579 35.58 6.84 54.22
C THR A 579 35.25 8.00 53.27
N GLU A 580 35.04 7.69 52.04
CA GLU A 580 34.56 8.63 51.00
C GLU A 580 33.26 8.12 50.35
N GLU A 581 32.42 9.06 49.93
CA GLU A 581 31.24 8.75 49.18
C GLU A 581 31.61 8.59 47.71
N ARG A 582 31.22 7.47 47.10
CA ARG A 582 31.34 7.25 45.67
C ARG A 582 30.02 6.79 45.07
N VAL A 583 29.73 7.27 43.86
CA VAL A 583 28.59 6.82 43.10
C VAL A 583 28.98 5.50 42.41
N TRP A 584 28.08 4.52 42.52
CA TRP A 584 28.28 3.19 41.91
C TRP A 584 27.02 2.75 41.19
N GLU A 585 27.21 1.94 40.12
CA GLU A 585 26.14 1.37 39.30
C GLU A 585 25.67 0.01 39.83
N PHE A 586 24.41 -0.11 40.17
CA PHE A 586 23.76 -1.35 40.64
C PHE A 586 22.77 -1.86 39.58
N TRP A 587 23.30 -2.39 38.51
CA TRP A 587 22.50 -2.96 37.45
C TRP A 587 21.83 -4.25 37.92
N PRO A 588 20.55 -4.50 37.55
CA PRO A 588 19.91 -5.79 37.68
C PRO A 588 20.73 -6.89 37.01
N SER A 589 20.72 -8.08 37.57
CA SER A 589 21.60 -9.19 37.12
C SER A 589 21.32 -9.60 35.66
N ASP A 590 20.09 -9.54 35.21
CA ASP A 590 19.68 -9.77 33.83
C ASP A 590 20.29 -8.73 32.87
N LEU A 591 20.30 -7.46 33.25
CA LEU A 591 20.92 -6.39 32.47
C LEU A 591 22.47 -6.48 32.50
N GLN A 592 23.08 -6.85 33.65
CA GLN A 592 24.50 -7.07 33.72
C GLN A 592 24.95 -8.17 32.76
N ALA A 593 24.22 -9.29 32.70
CA ALA A 593 24.49 -10.37 31.77
C ALA A 593 24.40 -9.91 30.29
N LEU A 594 23.49 -9.00 29.99
CA LEU A 594 23.34 -8.43 28.66
C LEU A 594 24.51 -7.51 28.30
N PHE A 595 24.90 -6.61 29.21
CA PHE A 595 26.08 -5.76 29.03
C PHE A 595 27.34 -6.61 28.74
N LEU A 596 27.55 -7.65 29.53
CA LEU A 596 28.68 -8.55 29.33
C LEU A 596 28.64 -9.23 27.95
N ARG A 597 27.49 -9.72 27.51
CA ARG A 597 27.32 -10.30 26.15
C ARG A 597 27.53 -9.28 25.04
N ALA A 598 27.20 -8.01 25.28
CA ALA A 598 27.46 -6.92 24.37
C ALA A 598 28.92 -6.41 24.41
N GLY A 599 29.80 -7.06 25.19
CA GLY A 599 31.20 -6.66 25.36
C GLY A 599 31.42 -5.45 26.29
N VAL A 600 30.37 -5.02 27.01
CA VAL A 600 30.42 -3.91 27.96
C VAL A 600 30.59 -4.47 29.36
N VAL A 601 31.76 -4.26 29.95
CA VAL A 601 32.02 -4.70 31.33
C VAL A 601 31.56 -3.64 32.31
N LYS A 602 30.53 -3.97 33.10
CA LYS A 602 30.08 -3.16 34.24
C LYS A 602 30.65 -3.77 35.53
N PRO A 603 31.58 -3.09 36.23
CA PRO A 603 32.19 -3.65 37.41
C PRO A 603 31.15 -3.84 38.54
N PRO A 604 31.13 -4.98 39.22
CA PRO A 604 30.27 -5.18 40.36
C PRO A 604 30.68 -4.23 41.52
N PRO A 605 29.74 -3.88 42.40
CA PRO A 605 30.07 -3.05 43.53
C PRO A 605 31.10 -3.77 44.44
N PRO A 606 32.05 -3.05 45.05
CA PRO A 606 33.03 -3.65 45.94
C PRO A 606 32.35 -4.43 47.06
N PRO A 607 32.94 -5.51 47.55
CA PRO A 607 32.43 -6.24 48.70
C PRO A 607 32.47 -5.37 49.96
N PHE A 608 31.62 -5.68 50.93
CA PHE A 608 31.67 -5.00 52.24
C PHE A 608 32.95 -5.32 53.00
N SER A 609 33.45 -4.35 53.75
CA SER A 609 34.52 -4.55 54.71
C SER A 609 34.13 -5.62 55.74
N PRO A 610 35.04 -6.48 56.16
CA PRO A 610 34.82 -7.47 57.23
C PRO A 610 34.31 -6.84 58.53
N GLU A 611 34.64 -5.59 58.78
CA GLU A 611 34.17 -4.82 59.95
C GLU A 611 32.65 -4.59 59.96
N CYS A 612 31.98 -4.76 58.83
CA CYS A 612 30.53 -4.58 58.70
C CYS A 612 29.70 -5.76 59.24
N GLY A 613 30.33 -6.85 59.63
CA GLY A 613 29.67 -8.07 60.09
C GLY A 613 29.02 -8.87 58.96
N PRO A 614 28.70 -10.14 59.23
CA PRO A 614 28.19 -11.06 58.22
C PRO A 614 26.79 -10.67 57.63
N GLU A 615 26.05 -9.80 58.34
CA GLU A 615 24.74 -9.37 57.91
C GLU A 615 24.75 -8.14 56.99
N ALA A 616 25.85 -7.41 56.89
CA ALA A 616 25.93 -6.16 56.15
C ALA A 616 25.71 -6.32 54.63
N GLY A 617 25.86 -7.53 54.10
CA GLY A 617 25.62 -7.86 52.69
C GLY A 617 24.32 -8.62 52.41
N VAL A 618 23.59 -9.01 53.48
CA VAL A 618 22.42 -9.87 53.35
C VAL A 618 21.15 -8.98 53.41
N GLN A 619 20.77 -8.44 52.28
CA GLN A 619 19.34 -8.08 52.14
C GLN A 619 18.55 -9.39 51.98
N PRO A 620 17.45 -9.61 52.75
CA PRO A 620 16.60 -10.77 52.49
C PRO A 620 16.08 -10.70 51.08
N GLY A 621 16.77 -11.38 50.19
CA GLY A 621 16.37 -11.49 48.79
C GLY A 621 15.11 -12.31 48.67
N ARG A 622 14.26 -11.97 47.72
CA ARG A 622 13.20 -12.90 47.30
C ARG A 622 13.88 -14.14 46.71
N PRO A 623 13.36 -15.35 46.94
CA PRO A 623 13.93 -16.58 46.36
C PRO A 623 13.99 -16.46 44.83
N PRO A 624 14.99 -17.12 44.18
CA PRO A 624 15.11 -17.09 42.74
C PRO A 624 13.82 -17.60 42.09
N ARG A 625 13.28 -16.84 41.16
CA ARG A 625 12.12 -17.26 40.37
C ARG A 625 12.62 -17.85 39.08
N ILE A 626 12.38 -19.14 38.87
CA ILE A 626 12.64 -19.80 37.59
C ILE A 626 11.67 -19.23 36.55
N ILE A 627 12.22 -18.63 35.49
CA ILE A 627 11.45 -18.04 34.38
C ILE A 627 11.29 -19.07 33.28
N THR A 628 12.31 -19.90 33.07
CA THR A 628 12.35 -20.99 32.10
C THR A 628 13.17 -22.15 32.68
N PRO A 629 12.72 -23.40 32.59
CA PRO A 629 11.42 -23.84 32.05
C PRO A 629 10.24 -23.43 32.93
N LYS A 630 9.07 -23.19 32.32
CA LYS A 630 7.83 -22.96 33.07
C LYS A 630 7.20 -24.29 33.47
N ASP A 631 6.65 -24.32 34.66
CA ASP A 631 5.88 -25.47 35.14
C ASP A 631 4.66 -25.70 34.25
N GLY A 632 4.39 -26.96 33.89
CA GLY A 632 3.29 -27.38 33.03
C GLY A 632 3.46 -27.11 31.53
N VAL A 633 4.58 -26.57 31.05
CA VAL A 633 4.84 -26.35 29.63
C VAL A 633 5.65 -27.52 29.04
N VAL A 634 5.14 -28.09 27.95
CA VAL A 634 5.82 -29.14 27.20
C VAL A 634 6.79 -28.51 26.21
N TYR A 635 8.08 -28.76 26.37
CA TYR A 635 9.13 -28.32 25.46
C TYR A 635 9.47 -29.41 24.44
N GLN A 636 9.38 -29.10 23.14
CA GLN A 636 9.76 -30.05 22.10
C GLN A 636 11.24 -29.86 21.73
N ARG A 637 12.01 -30.92 21.82
CA ARG A 637 13.39 -30.98 21.36
C ARG A 637 13.43 -31.24 19.85
N ARG A 638 14.12 -30.38 19.08
CA ARG A 638 14.38 -30.65 17.66
C ARG A 638 15.49 -31.69 17.52
N LEU A 639 15.14 -32.88 17.06
CA LEU A 639 16.11 -33.98 16.84
C LEU A 639 17.15 -33.67 15.76
N SER A 640 16.85 -32.71 14.87
CA SER A 640 17.75 -32.28 13.77
C SER A 640 18.86 -31.32 14.20
N ASP A 641 18.79 -30.72 15.40
CA ASP A 641 19.80 -29.82 15.92
C ASP A 641 19.84 -29.89 17.46
N PRO A 642 20.49 -30.93 18.02
CA PRO A 642 20.54 -31.18 19.46
C PRO A 642 21.24 -30.06 20.26
N GLU A 643 22.24 -29.41 19.69
CA GLU A 643 23.02 -28.38 20.38
C GLU A 643 22.22 -27.05 20.53
N ARG A 644 21.31 -26.77 19.60
CA ARG A 644 20.41 -25.62 19.66
C ARG A 644 19.06 -25.88 20.32
N SER A 645 18.81 -27.13 20.74
CA SER A 645 17.55 -27.55 21.37
C SER A 645 17.63 -27.59 22.89
N GLY A 646 18.70 -27.09 23.50
CA GLY A 646 18.80 -26.97 24.96
C GLY A 646 17.69 -26.07 25.52
N ILE A 647 17.01 -26.54 26.57
CA ILE A 647 16.05 -25.69 27.32
C ILE A 647 16.88 -24.80 28.24
N PRO A 648 16.94 -23.47 28.00
CA PRO A 648 17.72 -22.60 28.85
C PRO A 648 17.08 -22.53 30.25
N LEU A 649 17.84 -22.84 31.28
CA LEU A 649 17.44 -22.57 32.65
C LEU A 649 17.69 -21.08 32.94
N VAL A 650 16.62 -20.30 33.00
CA VAL A 650 16.68 -18.88 33.36
C VAL A 650 16.00 -18.71 34.71
N ALA A 651 16.79 -18.35 35.70
CA ALA A 651 16.30 -17.98 37.02
C ALA A 651 16.53 -16.49 37.24
N MET A 652 15.53 -15.75 37.68
CA MET A 652 15.69 -14.36 38.13
C MET A 652 16.09 -14.39 39.59
N LEU A 653 17.37 -14.10 39.87
CA LEU A 653 17.90 -13.85 41.19
C LEU A 653 17.82 -12.36 41.47
N ILE A 654 16.98 -11.97 42.41
CA ILE A 654 17.00 -10.62 42.97
C ILE A 654 18.05 -10.63 44.12
N MET A 655 19.28 -10.94 43.82
CA MET A 655 20.50 -10.50 44.50
C MET A 655 21.76 -11.27 44.02
N ILE A 656 22.79 -10.48 43.73
CA ILE A 656 24.22 -10.69 43.78
C ILE A 656 24.78 -12.08 43.41
N ALA A 657 25.39 -12.12 42.17
CA ALA A 657 26.55 -12.91 41.76
C ALA A 657 26.62 -14.39 42.17
N LEU A 658 26.05 -15.26 41.34
CA LEU A 658 26.73 -16.47 40.81
C LEU A 658 25.89 -17.08 39.69
N PHE A 659 26.39 -16.97 38.46
CA PHE A 659 25.81 -17.76 37.36
C PHE A 659 26.37 -19.20 37.48
N VAL A 660 25.49 -20.14 37.74
CA VAL A 660 25.77 -21.54 37.45
C VAL A 660 24.95 -21.88 36.22
N LEU A 661 25.63 -21.93 35.08
CA LEU A 661 25.08 -22.51 33.86
C LEU A 661 25.13 -24.03 34.03
N VAL A 662 24.07 -24.67 34.43
CA VAL A 662 23.94 -26.14 34.40
C VAL A 662 23.25 -26.47 33.08
N CYS A 663 24.02 -26.87 32.08
CA CYS A 663 23.49 -27.59 30.93
C CYS A 663 23.19 -29.01 31.40
N LEU A 664 21.92 -29.38 31.54
CA LEU A 664 21.51 -30.78 31.66
C LEU A 664 21.43 -31.35 30.24
N ASN A 665 22.28 -32.36 29.97
CA ASN A 665 22.30 -33.16 28.74
C ASN A 665 21.01 -33.96 28.53
#